data_540a9df6b9530750cac89b270967e0db
#
_entry.id   540a9df6b9530750cac89b270967e0db
#
_cell.length_a   1.000
_cell.length_b   1.000
_cell.length_c   1.000
_cell.angle_alpha   90.00
_cell.angle_beta   90.00
_cell.angle_gamma   90.00
#
_symmetry.space_group_name_H-M   'P 1'
#
loop_
_entity.id
_entity.type
_entity.pdbx_description
1 polymer ?
#
loop_
_entity_poly.entity_id
_entity_poly.type
_entity_poly.pdbx_seq_one_letter_code
_entity_poly.pdbx_strand_id
1 'polypeptide(L)'
;MANLIRSLIENDKKELKRLDSIAKKVESYADQMAALTDEQLQAKTAEFKSRYQKGETLDQLLPEAFAVVREAAKRVLGLYPYHVQLMGGIVLHDGNIPEMRTGEGKTLTATMPVYLNALTGEGVHVVTVNEYLATRDSTEMGELYNFLGLTVGLNINSKSSDEKREAYNCDITYSTNNELGFDYLRDNMVVYRHQMVQRPLNYAIVDEVDSILIDEARTPLIISGQAEKSTALYTRADNFVKRLKEEEDYKIDIQSKTISLTEAGIEKAEETFGLDNLYDIENTALTHHLDQALRANYIMLLDIDYVVQDGKVLIVDQFTGRIMDGRRYSDGLHQAIEAKEGVEIEDETKTMATITFQNYFRMYKKLAGMTGTAKTEEEEFREIYNIQVYQIPTNRPVIRDDSPDLLYPTLQSKFHAVVQDIKDRYRKGQPVLVGTVAVETSELLSDMLNQERIPHEVLNAKNHFKEAEIIMNAGQKGAVTIATNMAGRGTDIKLGLGVRELGGLAVIGTERHESRRIDNQLRGRAGRQGDPGMSQFYLSLEDDLMKRFGSERIKAFLDRMKIGDEDAVIQSKMLTKQVESAQKRVEGNNYDTRKNVLQYDDVMREQREVIYKQRQEVIMEEKSLSKPLMNMVKRTISRVVDAHTQLEKENWNLESIVDFAGSTLVHEDSISLTDIEGKKPQEIKEYLNERAQEVFNTKAAQLNGPEQLLEFEKVVILRVVDSKWTDHIDAMDQLRQSIGLRAYGQNNPLVEYQTEGYKMFEDMVGAIEYEVTRIFMKAEIRQNVQREQVSQGTASHSEDGDAKENSNTSAKKQPIHVNKVGRNDPCPCGSGKKYKNCHGKDAN
;
A
#
# COMPACT_ATOMS: atom_id res chain seq x y z
N MET A 1 -18.28 -14.96 -28.56
CA MET A 1 -17.78 -13.59 -28.43
C MET A 1 -18.75 -12.52 -28.94
N ALA A 2 -19.20 -12.47 -30.18
CA ALA A 2 -20.10 -11.41 -30.68
C ALA A 2 -21.42 -11.26 -29.89
N ASN A 3 -22.04 -12.36 -29.47
CA ASN A 3 -23.27 -12.32 -28.66
C ASN A 3 -23.06 -11.82 -27.22
N LEU A 4 -21.89 -12.10 -26.62
CA LEU A 4 -21.50 -11.61 -25.30
C LEU A 4 -21.25 -10.10 -25.31
N ILE A 5 -20.52 -9.62 -26.33
CA ILE A 5 -20.29 -8.17 -26.53
C ILE A 5 -21.61 -7.43 -26.77
N ARG A 6 -22.54 -8.02 -27.53
CA ARG A 6 -23.84 -7.43 -27.77
C ARG A 6 -24.70 -7.37 -26.51
N SER A 7 -24.66 -8.40 -25.66
CA SER A 7 -25.40 -8.40 -24.39
C SER A 7 -24.83 -7.39 -23.38
N LEU A 8 -23.52 -7.18 -23.36
CA LEU A 8 -22.88 -6.17 -22.51
C LEU A 8 -23.27 -4.75 -22.93
N ILE A 9 -23.23 -4.45 -24.24
CA ILE A 9 -23.63 -3.13 -24.78
C ILE A 9 -25.14 -2.86 -24.56
N GLU A 10 -25.98 -3.87 -24.65
CA GLU A 10 -27.42 -3.75 -24.36
C GLU A 10 -27.67 -3.53 -22.86
N ASN A 11 -26.88 -4.11 -21.99
CA ASN A 11 -26.96 -3.91 -20.54
C ASN A 11 -26.53 -2.49 -20.14
N ASP A 12 -25.42 -1.98 -20.68
CA ASP A 12 -24.97 -0.60 -20.44
C ASP A 12 -26.02 0.43 -20.87
N LYS A 13 -26.68 0.21 -22.03
CA LYS A 13 -27.75 1.10 -22.52
C LYS A 13 -29.00 1.07 -21.63
N LYS A 14 -29.34 -0.10 -21.07
CA LYS A 14 -30.48 -0.23 -20.17
C LYS A 14 -30.20 0.47 -18.86
N GLU A 15 -28.97 0.33 -18.35
CA GLU A 15 -28.56 0.98 -17.12
C GLU A 15 -28.51 2.51 -17.26
N LEU A 16 -27.95 3.04 -18.35
CA LEU A 16 -27.96 4.47 -18.62
C LEU A 16 -29.37 5.04 -18.66
N LYS A 17 -30.35 4.30 -19.19
CA LYS A 17 -31.76 4.71 -19.15
C LYS A 17 -32.35 4.70 -17.73
N ARG A 18 -31.97 3.74 -16.89
CA ARG A 18 -32.35 3.71 -15.46
C ARG A 18 -31.83 4.94 -14.74
N LEU A 19 -30.54 5.23 -14.92
CA LEU A 19 -29.86 6.39 -14.33
C LEU A 19 -30.50 7.70 -14.78
N ASP A 20 -30.76 7.87 -16.07
CA ASP A 20 -31.46 9.03 -16.63
C ASP A 20 -32.86 9.23 -16.02
N SER A 21 -33.62 8.15 -15.85
CA SER A 21 -34.94 8.20 -15.23
C SER A 21 -34.91 8.67 -13.79
N ILE A 22 -33.94 8.17 -12.99
CA ILE A 22 -33.78 8.58 -11.60
C ILE A 22 -33.29 10.04 -11.54
N ALA A 23 -32.32 10.43 -12.38
CA ALA A 23 -31.83 11.80 -12.44
C ALA A 23 -32.95 12.79 -12.77
N LYS A 24 -33.85 12.47 -13.72
CA LYS A 24 -35.04 13.26 -14.00
C LYS A 24 -35.98 13.36 -12.80
N LYS A 25 -36.11 12.28 -12.00
CA LYS A 25 -36.88 12.33 -10.76
C LYS A 25 -36.24 13.28 -9.72
N VAL A 26 -34.90 13.29 -9.62
CA VAL A 26 -34.19 14.28 -8.79
C VAL A 26 -34.49 15.71 -9.27
N GLU A 27 -34.42 15.93 -10.57
CA GLU A 27 -34.69 17.26 -11.17
C GLU A 27 -36.12 17.73 -10.93
N SER A 28 -37.09 16.84 -10.85
CA SER A 28 -38.47 17.19 -10.55
C SER A 28 -38.70 17.83 -9.17
N TYR A 29 -37.76 17.68 -8.24
CA TYR A 29 -37.79 18.32 -6.93
C TYR A 29 -37.17 19.74 -6.93
N ALA A 30 -36.60 20.22 -8.04
CA ALA A 30 -35.81 21.46 -8.09
C ALA A 30 -36.59 22.69 -7.57
N ASP A 31 -37.82 22.91 -8.06
CA ASP A 31 -38.64 24.06 -7.67
C ASP A 31 -39.04 23.98 -6.18
N GLN A 32 -39.33 22.79 -5.69
CA GLN A 32 -39.68 22.55 -4.30
C GLN A 32 -38.50 22.90 -3.37
N MET A 33 -37.26 22.45 -3.72
CA MET A 33 -36.08 22.74 -2.93
C MET A 33 -35.68 24.22 -3.02
N ALA A 34 -35.82 24.85 -4.17
CA ALA A 34 -35.56 26.27 -4.35
C ALA A 34 -36.47 27.18 -3.51
N ALA A 35 -37.70 26.72 -3.23
CA ALA A 35 -38.67 27.47 -2.42
C ALA A 35 -38.41 27.39 -0.91
N LEU A 36 -37.56 26.47 -0.43
CA LEU A 36 -37.23 26.33 1.01
C LEU A 36 -36.28 27.43 1.48
N THR A 37 -36.45 27.87 2.74
CA THR A 37 -35.43 28.70 3.40
C THR A 37 -34.21 27.86 3.76
N ASP A 38 -33.10 28.50 4.14
CA ASP A 38 -31.88 27.78 4.53
C ASP A 38 -32.14 26.87 5.75
N GLU A 39 -32.88 27.35 6.74
CA GLU A 39 -33.22 26.56 7.91
C GLU A 39 -34.11 25.34 7.56
N GLN A 40 -35.04 25.53 6.61
CA GLN A 40 -35.88 24.42 6.13
C GLN A 40 -35.09 23.40 5.34
N LEU A 41 -34.13 23.85 4.52
CA LEU A 41 -33.26 22.97 3.75
C LEU A 41 -32.32 22.17 4.69
N GLN A 42 -31.75 22.80 5.70
CA GLN A 42 -30.94 22.16 6.75
C GLN A 42 -31.75 21.11 7.54
N ALA A 43 -33.00 21.45 7.89
CA ALA A 43 -33.89 20.56 8.64
C ALA A 43 -34.20 19.24 7.89
N LYS A 44 -34.05 19.20 6.56
CA LYS A 44 -34.20 17.99 5.77
C LYS A 44 -33.28 16.85 6.19
N THR A 45 -32.08 17.14 6.63
CA THR A 45 -31.13 16.12 7.11
C THR A 45 -31.69 15.37 8.33
N ALA A 46 -32.25 16.07 9.28
CA ALA A 46 -32.87 15.45 10.46
C ALA A 46 -34.13 14.65 10.07
N GLU A 47 -34.94 15.16 9.11
CA GLU A 47 -36.08 14.46 8.55
C GLU A 47 -35.64 13.15 7.90
N PHE A 48 -34.63 13.16 7.03
CA PHE A 48 -34.15 11.96 6.35
C PHE A 48 -33.54 10.93 7.33
N LYS A 49 -32.75 11.37 8.32
CA LYS A 49 -32.25 10.46 9.38
C LYS A 49 -33.42 9.78 10.12
N SER A 50 -34.51 10.53 10.43
CA SER A 50 -35.71 9.97 11.08
C SER A 50 -36.47 8.99 10.17
N ARG A 51 -36.61 9.30 8.87
CA ARG A 51 -37.25 8.41 7.90
C ARG A 51 -36.47 7.12 7.72
N TYR A 52 -35.14 7.21 7.62
CA TYR A 52 -34.23 6.04 7.56
C TYR A 52 -34.37 5.16 8.81
N GLN A 53 -34.38 5.75 10.01
CA GLN A 53 -34.58 5.01 11.27
C GLN A 53 -35.96 4.31 11.34
N LYS A 54 -36.98 4.85 10.64
CA LYS A 54 -38.30 4.22 10.54
C LYS A 54 -38.38 3.13 9.47
N GLY A 55 -37.28 2.82 8.79
CA GLY A 55 -37.16 1.72 7.82
C GLY A 55 -37.27 2.11 6.35
N GLU A 56 -37.30 3.42 6.01
CA GLU A 56 -37.20 3.84 4.61
C GLU A 56 -35.77 3.61 4.12
N THR A 57 -35.61 3.06 2.91
CA THR A 57 -34.29 2.75 2.35
C THR A 57 -33.59 3.99 1.79
N LEU A 58 -32.25 3.96 1.70
CA LEU A 58 -31.48 5.04 1.06
C LEU A 58 -31.90 5.26 -0.40
N ASP A 59 -32.24 4.20 -1.14
CA ASP A 59 -32.71 4.29 -2.53
C ASP A 59 -34.05 5.05 -2.65
N GLN A 60 -34.93 4.91 -1.66
CA GLN A 60 -36.18 5.66 -1.61
C GLN A 60 -35.96 7.13 -1.30
N LEU A 61 -34.99 7.44 -0.41
CA LEU A 61 -34.62 8.81 -0.05
C LEU A 61 -33.81 9.51 -1.14
N LEU A 62 -33.08 8.74 -2.00
CA LEU A 62 -32.12 9.26 -2.97
C LEU A 62 -32.62 10.45 -3.80
N PRO A 63 -33.80 10.41 -4.47
CA PRO A 63 -34.21 11.50 -5.33
C PRO A 63 -34.39 12.83 -4.59
N GLU A 64 -34.95 12.80 -3.39
CA GLU A 64 -35.17 13.99 -2.56
C GLU A 64 -33.87 14.46 -1.92
N ALA A 65 -33.05 13.56 -1.41
CA ALA A 65 -31.75 13.86 -0.80
C ALA A 65 -30.77 14.50 -1.81
N PHE A 66 -30.68 13.95 -3.02
CA PHE A 66 -29.85 14.53 -4.07
C PHE A 66 -30.34 15.93 -4.48
N ALA A 67 -31.65 16.15 -4.53
CA ALA A 67 -32.21 17.47 -4.81
C ALA A 67 -31.85 18.50 -3.72
N VAL A 68 -31.86 18.09 -2.43
CA VAL A 68 -31.40 18.92 -1.31
C VAL A 68 -29.93 19.29 -1.46
N VAL A 69 -29.04 18.34 -1.72
CA VAL A 69 -27.60 18.60 -1.94
C VAL A 69 -27.40 19.52 -3.15
N ARG A 70 -28.14 19.31 -4.24
CA ARG A 70 -28.05 20.10 -5.46
C ARG A 70 -28.37 21.57 -5.23
N GLU A 71 -29.43 21.86 -4.48
CA GLU A 71 -29.81 23.22 -4.10
C GLU A 71 -28.84 23.83 -3.08
N ALA A 72 -28.41 23.04 -2.08
CA ALA A 72 -27.42 23.50 -1.10
C ALA A 72 -26.08 23.84 -1.78
N ALA A 73 -25.60 23.01 -2.72
CA ALA A 73 -24.39 23.30 -3.48
C ALA A 73 -24.48 24.61 -4.28
N LYS A 74 -25.64 24.90 -4.86
CA LYS A 74 -25.88 26.17 -5.52
C LYS A 74 -25.77 27.36 -4.56
N ARG A 75 -26.33 27.24 -3.35
CA ARG A 75 -26.34 28.34 -2.36
C ARG A 75 -24.97 28.55 -1.74
N VAL A 76 -24.30 27.47 -1.36
CA VAL A 76 -23.04 27.52 -0.58
C VAL A 76 -21.83 27.69 -1.52
N LEU A 77 -21.74 26.84 -2.58
CA LEU A 77 -20.59 26.78 -3.47
C LEU A 77 -20.78 27.59 -4.76
N GLY A 78 -22.00 28.08 -5.05
CA GLY A 78 -22.32 28.69 -6.35
C GLY A 78 -22.33 27.69 -7.51
N LEU A 79 -22.29 26.39 -7.25
CA LEU A 79 -22.21 25.31 -8.23
C LEU A 79 -23.52 24.51 -8.24
N TYR A 80 -24.13 24.37 -9.40
CA TYR A 80 -25.37 23.61 -9.56
C TYR A 80 -25.11 22.32 -10.35
N PRO A 81 -25.15 21.13 -9.72
CA PRO A 81 -24.85 19.87 -10.39
C PRO A 81 -25.66 19.63 -11.66
N TYR A 82 -24.96 19.26 -12.74
CA TYR A 82 -25.57 18.94 -14.03
C TYR A 82 -26.27 17.57 -14.01
N HIS A 83 -27.15 17.32 -14.99
CA HIS A 83 -27.84 16.05 -15.17
C HIS A 83 -26.88 14.84 -15.19
N VAL A 84 -25.78 14.95 -15.95
CA VAL A 84 -24.77 13.90 -16.02
C VAL A 84 -24.05 13.64 -14.69
N GLN A 85 -23.91 14.66 -13.85
CA GLN A 85 -23.36 14.52 -12.50
C GLN A 85 -24.34 13.81 -11.56
N LEU A 86 -25.66 14.03 -11.71
CA LEU A 86 -26.66 13.25 -10.99
C LEU A 86 -26.55 11.77 -11.37
N MET A 87 -26.43 11.45 -12.65
CA MET A 87 -26.21 10.07 -13.10
C MET A 87 -24.95 9.46 -12.49
N GLY A 88 -23.84 10.19 -12.49
CA GLY A 88 -22.58 9.74 -11.85
C GLY A 88 -22.75 9.50 -10.36
N GLY A 89 -23.43 10.39 -9.64
CA GLY A 89 -23.72 10.25 -8.22
C GLY A 89 -24.57 9.02 -7.88
N ILE A 90 -25.52 8.66 -8.74
CA ILE A 90 -26.34 7.46 -8.59
C ILE A 90 -25.48 6.19 -8.74
N VAL A 91 -24.58 6.17 -9.75
CA VAL A 91 -23.64 5.05 -9.96
C VAL A 91 -22.74 4.85 -8.74
N LEU A 92 -22.24 5.94 -8.16
CA LEU A 92 -21.45 5.90 -6.91
C LEU A 92 -22.27 5.36 -5.73
N HIS A 93 -23.54 5.79 -5.61
CA HIS A 93 -24.43 5.27 -4.57
C HIS A 93 -24.66 3.76 -4.72
N ASP A 94 -24.78 3.27 -5.94
CA ASP A 94 -24.96 1.84 -6.25
C ASP A 94 -23.69 0.99 -5.99
N GLY A 95 -22.57 1.59 -5.55
CA GLY A 95 -21.32 0.89 -5.30
C GLY A 95 -20.55 0.55 -6.58
N ASN A 96 -20.65 1.39 -7.60
CA ASN A 96 -20.00 1.21 -8.91
C ASN A 96 -19.10 2.39 -9.28
N ILE A 97 -18.45 2.30 -10.44
CA ILE A 97 -17.55 3.32 -10.96
C ILE A 97 -18.20 4.09 -12.12
N PRO A 98 -18.60 5.37 -11.94
CA PRO A 98 -18.87 6.25 -13.06
C PRO A 98 -17.54 6.68 -13.70
N GLU A 99 -17.29 6.26 -14.93
CA GLU A 99 -16.23 6.86 -15.73
C GLU A 99 -16.70 8.22 -16.24
N MET A 100 -16.27 9.27 -15.56
CA MET A 100 -16.53 10.67 -15.92
C MET A 100 -15.24 11.33 -16.37
N ARG A 101 -15.21 11.88 -17.57
CA ARG A 101 -14.00 12.51 -18.11
C ARG A 101 -13.46 13.60 -17.18
N THR A 102 -12.16 13.82 -17.24
CA THR A 102 -11.50 14.89 -16.48
C THR A 102 -12.14 16.24 -16.80
N GLY A 103 -12.41 17.07 -15.77
CA GLY A 103 -13.11 18.34 -15.92
C GLY A 103 -14.65 18.26 -15.94
N GLU A 104 -15.25 17.07 -15.73
CA GLU A 104 -16.72 16.93 -15.59
C GLU A 104 -17.21 17.13 -14.15
N GLY A 105 -16.35 17.51 -13.20
CA GLY A 105 -16.72 17.86 -11.82
C GLY A 105 -17.00 16.65 -10.93
N LYS A 106 -16.15 15.64 -10.97
CA LYS A 106 -16.24 14.43 -10.13
C LYS A 106 -16.37 14.74 -8.64
N THR A 107 -15.56 15.68 -8.11
CA THR A 107 -15.60 16.09 -6.70
C THR A 107 -17.00 16.56 -6.28
N LEU A 108 -17.65 17.39 -7.10
CA LEU A 108 -19.03 17.83 -6.86
C LEU A 108 -20.03 16.67 -6.97
N THR A 109 -19.83 15.79 -7.95
CA THR A 109 -20.66 14.58 -8.14
C THR A 109 -20.66 13.69 -6.89
N ALA A 110 -19.50 13.50 -6.26
CA ALA A 110 -19.35 12.67 -5.07
C ALA A 110 -20.13 13.22 -3.86
N THR A 111 -20.40 14.53 -3.79
CA THR A 111 -21.09 15.13 -2.65
C THR A 111 -22.47 14.54 -2.40
N MET A 112 -23.19 14.17 -3.44
CA MET A 112 -24.55 13.66 -3.35
C MET A 112 -24.63 12.26 -2.72
N PRO A 113 -23.91 11.24 -3.21
CA PRO A 113 -23.89 9.93 -2.57
C PRO A 113 -23.20 9.94 -1.21
N VAL A 114 -22.20 10.81 -0.97
CA VAL A 114 -21.57 10.99 0.34
C VAL A 114 -22.62 11.46 1.36
N TYR A 115 -23.35 12.52 1.06
CA TYR A 115 -24.43 13.02 1.91
C TYR A 115 -25.47 11.94 2.23
N LEU A 116 -25.99 11.26 1.17
CA LEU A 116 -27.01 10.25 1.34
C LEU A 116 -26.56 9.09 2.24
N ASN A 117 -25.35 8.59 2.04
CA ASN A 117 -24.83 7.48 2.83
C ASN A 117 -24.41 7.90 4.25
N ALA A 118 -24.01 9.15 4.46
CA ALA A 118 -23.72 9.70 5.79
C ALA A 118 -24.96 9.78 6.70
N LEU A 119 -26.16 9.78 6.15
CA LEU A 119 -27.42 9.77 6.93
C LEU A 119 -27.55 8.50 7.79
N THR A 120 -26.87 7.41 7.45
CA THR A 120 -26.86 6.18 8.27
C THR A 120 -26.18 6.35 9.63
N GLY A 121 -25.25 7.32 9.76
CA GLY A 121 -24.42 7.51 10.96
C GLY A 121 -23.27 6.50 11.09
N GLU A 122 -23.12 5.57 10.14
CA GLU A 122 -22.05 4.55 10.16
C GLU A 122 -20.69 5.05 9.60
N GLY A 123 -20.65 6.26 9.06
CA GLY A 123 -19.47 6.90 8.49
C GLY A 123 -19.26 6.63 6.99
N VAL A 124 -18.77 7.65 6.32
CA VAL A 124 -18.40 7.61 4.90
C VAL A 124 -16.96 8.08 4.75
N HIS A 125 -16.14 7.31 4.05
CA HIS A 125 -14.76 7.68 3.73
C HIS A 125 -14.67 8.15 2.28
N VAL A 126 -14.08 9.34 2.07
CA VAL A 126 -13.70 9.86 0.75
C VAL A 126 -12.19 9.77 0.63
N VAL A 127 -11.73 8.92 -0.28
CA VAL A 127 -10.33 8.52 -0.39
C VAL A 127 -9.68 9.24 -1.55
N THR A 128 -8.55 9.89 -1.31
CA THR A 128 -7.77 10.62 -2.32
C THR A 128 -6.35 10.07 -2.42
N VAL A 129 -5.67 10.37 -3.53
CA VAL A 129 -4.30 9.90 -3.78
C VAL A 129 -3.23 10.66 -2.97
N ASN A 130 -3.53 11.85 -2.45
CA ASN A 130 -2.57 12.64 -1.68
C ASN A 130 -3.24 13.57 -0.67
N GLU A 131 -2.46 14.07 0.28
CA GLU A 131 -2.92 14.94 1.37
C GLU A 131 -3.43 16.31 0.89
N TYR A 132 -2.86 16.85 -0.21
CA TYR A 132 -3.30 18.12 -0.77
C TYR A 132 -4.76 18.02 -1.23
N LEU A 133 -5.11 17.00 -1.98
CA LEU A 133 -6.49 16.78 -2.44
C LEU A 133 -7.43 16.50 -1.27
N ALA A 134 -7.01 15.67 -0.30
CA ALA A 134 -7.82 15.41 0.89
C ALA A 134 -8.12 16.70 1.66
N THR A 135 -7.13 17.57 1.84
CA THR A 135 -7.27 18.86 2.55
C THR A 135 -8.13 19.85 1.79
N ARG A 136 -7.89 20.00 0.48
CA ARG A 136 -8.67 20.89 -0.38
C ARG A 136 -10.15 20.48 -0.41
N ASP A 137 -10.41 19.21 -0.70
CA ASP A 137 -11.77 18.73 -0.92
C ASP A 137 -12.55 18.64 0.39
N SER A 138 -11.90 18.31 1.51
CA SER A 138 -12.54 18.38 2.85
C SER A 138 -12.89 19.81 3.25
N THR A 139 -12.11 20.79 2.83
CA THR A 139 -12.38 22.21 3.12
C THR A 139 -13.50 22.74 2.22
N GLU A 140 -13.36 22.61 0.91
CA GLU A 140 -14.32 23.17 -0.05
C GLU A 140 -15.69 22.46 0.02
N MET A 141 -15.72 21.11 -0.01
CA MET A 141 -16.98 20.38 0.08
C MET A 141 -17.49 20.30 1.52
N GLY A 142 -16.61 20.48 2.49
CA GLY A 142 -16.96 20.56 3.90
C GLY A 142 -17.92 21.70 4.22
N GLU A 143 -17.81 22.84 3.54
CA GLU A 143 -18.76 23.96 3.67
C GLU A 143 -20.20 23.51 3.35
N LEU A 144 -20.37 22.72 2.30
CA LEU A 144 -21.66 22.17 1.89
C LEU A 144 -22.23 21.18 2.92
N TYR A 145 -21.39 20.23 3.40
CA TYR A 145 -21.83 19.25 4.37
C TYR A 145 -22.15 19.88 5.73
N ASN A 146 -21.32 20.82 6.19
CA ASN A 146 -21.56 21.58 7.42
C ASN A 146 -22.85 22.40 7.34
N PHE A 147 -23.12 23.04 6.20
CA PHE A 147 -24.40 23.74 5.97
C PHE A 147 -25.57 22.79 6.11
N LEU A 148 -25.47 21.56 5.65
CA LEU A 148 -26.51 20.53 5.78
C LEU A 148 -26.52 19.82 7.13
N GLY A 149 -25.66 20.22 8.10
CA GLY A 149 -25.63 19.68 9.45
C GLY A 149 -24.94 18.34 9.62
N LEU A 150 -24.00 18.00 8.71
CA LEU A 150 -23.10 16.85 8.82
C LEU A 150 -21.69 17.28 9.22
N THR A 151 -21.00 16.46 9.98
CA THR A 151 -19.63 16.68 10.43
C THR A 151 -18.62 16.12 9.44
N VAL A 152 -17.49 16.84 9.24
CA VAL A 152 -16.42 16.45 8.31
C VAL A 152 -15.11 16.40 9.05
N GLY A 153 -14.41 15.28 8.93
CA GLY A 153 -13.06 15.04 9.45
C GLY A 153 -12.03 14.91 8.33
N LEU A 154 -10.81 15.34 8.61
CA LEU A 154 -9.66 15.18 7.74
C LEU A 154 -8.63 14.28 8.43
N ASN A 155 -8.24 13.19 7.78
CA ASN A 155 -7.22 12.26 8.24
C ASN A 155 -6.00 12.30 7.31
N ILE A 156 -4.89 12.79 7.82
CA ILE A 156 -3.59 12.92 7.14
C ILE A 156 -2.47 12.49 8.08
N ASN A 157 -1.28 12.22 7.54
CA ASN A 157 -0.14 11.68 8.28
C ASN A 157 0.31 12.56 9.46
N SER A 158 0.21 13.89 9.34
CA SER A 158 0.66 14.82 10.38
C SER A 158 -0.21 14.84 11.64
N LYS A 159 -1.38 14.18 11.65
CA LYS A 159 -2.32 14.18 12.78
C LYS A 159 -1.98 13.12 13.81
N SER A 160 -2.17 13.49 15.08
CA SER A 160 -2.07 12.58 16.22
C SER A 160 -3.20 11.54 16.24
N SER A 161 -3.02 10.44 16.97
CA SER A 161 -4.04 9.39 17.10
C SER A 161 -5.38 9.90 17.64
N ASP A 162 -5.37 10.89 18.56
CA ASP A 162 -6.59 11.48 19.10
C ASP A 162 -7.32 12.30 18.03
N GLU A 163 -6.60 13.15 17.27
CA GLU A 163 -7.18 13.91 16.16
C GLU A 163 -7.70 13.00 15.04
N LYS A 164 -7.01 11.90 14.76
CA LYS A 164 -7.48 10.88 13.80
C LYS A 164 -8.77 10.23 14.28
N ARG A 165 -8.86 9.89 15.57
CA ARG A 165 -10.08 9.32 16.15
C ARG A 165 -11.26 10.29 16.06
N GLU A 166 -11.04 11.58 16.32
CA GLU A 166 -12.05 12.61 16.12
C GLU A 166 -12.49 12.70 14.65
N ALA A 167 -11.53 12.66 13.70
CA ALA A 167 -11.83 12.67 12.28
C ALA A 167 -12.63 11.44 11.83
N TYR A 168 -12.30 10.24 12.30
CA TYR A 168 -13.08 9.03 12.00
C TYR A 168 -14.47 9.01 12.65
N ASN A 169 -14.68 9.74 13.75
CA ASN A 169 -15.98 9.85 14.40
C ASN A 169 -16.92 10.85 13.71
N CYS A 170 -16.44 11.64 12.76
CA CYS A 170 -17.30 12.48 11.92
C CYS A 170 -18.21 11.64 11.01
N ASP A 171 -19.29 12.27 10.51
CA ASP A 171 -20.19 11.61 9.53
C ASP A 171 -19.45 11.29 8.22
N ILE A 172 -18.50 12.15 7.84
CA ILE A 172 -17.69 12.05 6.61
C ILE A 172 -16.22 12.23 6.97
N THR A 173 -15.36 11.35 6.48
CA THR A 173 -13.90 11.43 6.69
C THR A 173 -13.18 11.46 5.34
N TYR A 174 -12.43 12.53 5.09
CA TYR A 174 -11.49 12.62 3.96
C TYR A 174 -10.13 12.09 4.41
N SER A 175 -9.54 11.23 3.61
CA SER A 175 -8.24 10.62 3.92
C SER A 175 -7.48 10.23 2.65
N THR A 176 -6.17 10.03 2.77
CA THR A 176 -5.40 9.34 1.74
C THR A 176 -5.58 7.82 1.85
N ASN A 177 -5.39 7.12 0.73
CA ASN A 177 -5.41 5.67 0.69
C ASN A 177 -4.39 5.03 1.64
N ASN A 178 -3.17 5.57 1.70
CA ASN A 178 -2.10 5.10 2.57
C ASN A 178 -2.47 5.20 4.05
N GLU A 179 -2.96 6.38 4.49
CA GLU A 179 -3.29 6.58 5.90
C GLU A 179 -4.43 5.68 6.38
N LEU A 180 -5.45 5.45 5.54
CA LEU A 180 -6.52 4.51 5.86
C LEU A 180 -5.99 3.09 6.11
N GLY A 181 -5.12 2.61 5.23
CA GLY A 181 -4.55 1.28 5.36
C GLY A 181 -3.56 1.17 6.52
N PHE A 182 -2.72 2.18 6.74
CA PHE A 182 -1.82 2.21 7.90
C PHE A 182 -2.57 2.32 9.22
N ASP A 183 -3.63 3.11 9.30
CA ASP A 183 -4.47 3.20 10.50
C ASP A 183 -5.14 1.86 10.80
N TYR A 184 -5.60 1.13 9.77
CA TYR A 184 -6.11 -0.23 9.93
C TYR A 184 -5.05 -1.18 10.51
N LEU A 185 -3.83 -1.16 9.98
CA LEU A 185 -2.76 -2.00 10.50
C LEU A 185 -2.40 -1.60 11.94
N ARG A 186 -2.28 -0.30 12.23
CA ARG A 186 -2.01 0.21 13.58
C ARG A 186 -3.08 -0.19 14.58
N ASP A 187 -4.37 -0.09 14.22
CA ASP A 187 -5.49 -0.49 15.07
C ASP A 187 -5.47 -1.98 15.44
N ASN A 188 -4.91 -2.82 14.57
CA ASN A 188 -4.73 -4.24 14.85
C ASN A 188 -3.42 -4.57 15.60
N MET A 189 -2.61 -3.56 15.94
CA MET A 189 -1.38 -3.70 16.74
C MET A 189 -1.51 -3.05 18.13
N VAL A 190 -2.53 -2.20 18.37
CA VAL A 190 -2.74 -1.57 19.68
C VAL A 190 -3.18 -2.58 20.73
N VAL A 191 -2.85 -2.31 21.98
CA VAL A 191 -3.16 -3.22 23.11
C VAL A 191 -4.35 -2.76 23.96
N TYR A 192 -4.83 -1.51 23.77
CA TYR A 192 -5.98 -0.96 24.47
C TYR A 192 -7.03 -0.44 23.49
N ARG A 193 -8.32 -0.64 23.81
CA ARG A 193 -9.45 -0.18 22.99
C ARG A 193 -9.42 1.33 22.70
N HIS A 194 -9.04 2.15 23.67
CA HIS A 194 -9.00 3.61 23.51
C HIS A 194 -7.90 4.08 22.54
N GLN A 195 -6.95 3.23 22.18
CA GLN A 195 -5.91 3.53 21.18
C GLN A 195 -6.40 3.33 19.74
N MET A 196 -7.47 2.56 19.54
CA MET A 196 -8.04 2.36 18.20
C MET A 196 -8.64 3.66 17.67
N VAL A 197 -8.44 3.94 16.39
CA VAL A 197 -8.88 5.18 15.74
C VAL A 197 -10.02 4.96 14.77
N GLN A 198 -10.04 3.82 14.04
CA GLN A 198 -11.05 3.55 13.02
C GLN A 198 -12.36 3.02 13.62
N ARG A 199 -13.45 3.32 12.91
CA ARG A 199 -14.74 2.66 13.07
C ARG A 199 -14.88 1.51 12.07
N PRO A 200 -15.89 0.62 12.20
CA PRO A 200 -16.18 -0.39 11.19
C PRO A 200 -16.31 0.22 9.79
N LEU A 201 -15.70 -0.42 8.79
CA LEU A 201 -15.64 0.06 7.41
C LEU A 201 -17.01 -0.09 6.74
N ASN A 202 -17.70 1.03 6.52
CA ASN A 202 -19.06 1.04 5.96
C ASN A 202 -19.05 1.36 4.46
N TYR A 203 -18.83 2.62 4.09
CA TYR A 203 -18.87 3.07 2.71
C TYR A 203 -17.62 3.88 2.37
N ALA A 204 -16.97 3.55 1.24
CA ALA A 204 -15.87 4.34 0.70
C ALA A 204 -16.15 4.76 -0.74
N ILE A 205 -15.82 6.02 -1.05
CA ILE A 205 -15.68 6.53 -2.43
C ILE A 205 -14.20 6.81 -2.66
N VAL A 206 -13.63 6.12 -3.65
CA VAL A 206 -12.22 6.28 -4.03
C VAL A 206 -12.13 7.23 -5.23
N ASP A 207 -11.54 8.42 -5.03
CA ASP A 207 -11.23 9.32 -6.14
C ASP A 207 -9.98 8.85 -6.87
N GLU A 208 -9.96 9.01 -8.18
CA GLU A 208 -8.94 8.46 -9.07
C GLU A 208 -8.71 6.95 -8.78
N VAL A 209 -9.81 6.19 -8.75
CA VAL A 209 -9.86 4.79 -8.34
C VAL A 209 -8.91 3.88 -9.13
N ASP A 210 -8.63 4.19 -10.36
CA ASP A 210 -7.68 3.48 -11.22
C ASP A 210 -6.22 3.67 -10.77
N SER A 211 -5.88 4.81 -10.17
CA SER A 211 -4.57 4.99 -9.53
C SER A 211 -4.42 4.11 -8.30
N ILE A 212 -5.38 4.24 -7.39
CA ILE A 212 -5.30 3.61 -6.07
C ILE A 212 -5.46 2.09 -6.17
N LEU A 213 -6.48 1.62 -6.92
CA LEU A 213 -6.82 0.19 -6.95
C LEU A 213 -6.12 -0.61 -8.05
N ILE A 214 -5.46 0.06 -9.01
CA ILE A 214 -4.72 -0.60 -10.09
C ILE A 214 -3.23 -0.29 -10.01
N ASP A 215 -2.81 1.00 -10.09
CA ASP A 215 -1.38 1.33 -10.15
C ASP A 215 -0.66 1.06 -8.85
N GLU A 216 -1.16 1.62 -7.74
CA GLU A 216 -0.57 1.47 -6.41
C GLU A 216 -0.81 0.08 -5.80
N ALA A 217 -1.73 -0.71 -6.37
CA ALA A 217 -2.06 -2.04 -5.88
C ALA A 217 -1.02 -3.13 -6.23
N ARG A 218 0.16 -2.76 -6.73
CA ARG A 218 1.27 -3.70 -7.00
C ARG A 218 2.04 -4.10 -5.75
N THR A 219 2.04 -3.24 -4.75
CA THR A 219 2.81 -3.41 -3.52
C THR A 219 1.90 -3.32 -2.29
N PRO A 220 2.13 -4.15 -1.28
CA PRO A 220 1.37 -4.08 -0.04
C PRO A 220 1.81 -2.89 0.83
N LEU A 221 0.93 -2.47 1.73
CA LEU A 221 1.27 -1.63 2.87
C LEU A 221 1.96 -2.48 3.92
N ILE A 222 3.08 -2.00 4.45
CA ILE A 222 3.91 -2.73 5.40
C ILE A 222 4.21 -1.83 6.61
N ILE A 223 4.04 -2.37 7.81
CA ILE A 223 4.61 -1.81 9.04
C ILE A 223 5.77 -2.71 9.46
N SER A 224 6.98 -2.13 9.52
CA SER A 224 8.20 -2.82 9.88
C SER A 224 8.69 -2.37 11.27
N GLY A 225 9.26 -3.28 12.02
CA GLY A 225 9.94 -3.02 13.29
C GLY A 225 11.39 -3.52 13.24
N GLN A 226 12.19 -3.14 14.23
CA GLN A 226 13.55 -3.68 14.36
C GLN A 226 13.48 -5.16 14.76
N ALA A 227 14.23 -6.01 14.03
CA ALA A 227 14.41 -7.41 14.37
C ALA A 227 15.54 -7.60 15.41
N GLU A 228 15.53 -8.72 16.10
CA GLU A 228 16.68 -9.12 16.91
C GLU A 228 17.89 -9.40 16.00
N LYS A 229 19.10 -9.08 16.52
CA LYS A 229 20.35 -9.14 15.75
C LYS A 229 20.65 -10.55 15.21
N SER A 230 20.44 -10.77 13.92
CA SER A 230 20.85 -11.99 13.19
C SER A 230 22.23 -11.87 12.51
N THR A 231 23.06 -10.90 12.93
CA THR A 231 24.37 -10.57 12.31
C THR A 231 25.31 -11.77 12.16
N ALA A 232 25.23 -12.74 13.05
CA ALA A 232 26.07 -13.94 13.00
C ALA A 232 25.77 -14.84 11.79
N LEU A 233 24.50 -14.93 11.34
CA LEU A 233 24.12 -15.75 10.18
C LEU A 233 24.59 -15.12 8.86
N TYR A 234 24.46 -13.81 8.71
CA TYR A 234 24.98 -13.09 7.53
C TYR A 234 26.49 -13.29 7.36
N THR A 235 27.25 -13.13 8.43
CA THR A 235 28.70 -13.34 8.41
C THR A 235 29.07 -14.81 8.11
N ARG A 236 28.33 -15.78 8.65
CA ARG A 236 28.57 -17.20 8.37
C ARG A 236 28.22 -17.56 6.90
N ALA A 237 27.10 -17.04 6.39
CA ALA A 237 26.68 -17.26 5.02
C ALA A 237 27.68 -16.63 4.03
N ASP A 238 28.13 -15.39 4.28
CA ASP A 238 29.14 -14.71 3.47
C ASP A 238 30.48 -15.48 3.44
N ASN A 239 30.96 -15.94 4.59
CA ASN A 239 32.20 -16.73 4.69
C ASN A 239 32.09 -18.08 3.96
N PHE A 240 30.92 -18.70 3.92
CA PHE A 240 30.68 -19.93 3.16
C PHE A 240 30.67 -19.63 1.65
N VAL A 241 29.90 -18.67 1.22
CA VAL A 241 29.72 -18.32 -0.20
C VAL A 241 31.03 -17.90 -0.84
N LYS A 242 31.90 -17.16 -0.16
CA LYS A 242 33.23 -16.76 -0.66
C LYS A 242 34.18 -17.93 -0.98
N ARG A 243 33.86 -19.16 -0.55
CA ARG A 243 34.65 -20.38 -0.81
C ARG A 243 34.13 -21.18 -2.00
N LEU A 244 32.97 -20.81 -2.54
CA LEU A 244 32.34 -21.52 -3.65
C LEU A 244 32.98 -21.14 -4.99
N LYS A 245 32.89 -22.07 -5.95
CA LYS A 245 33.45 -21.90 -7.32
C LYS A 245 32.33 -21.87 -8.34
N GLU A 246 32.43 -20.91 -9.24
CA GLU A 246 31.53 -20.77 -10.37
C GLU A 246 31.56 -22.06 -11.26
N GLU A 247 30.41 -22.41 -11.82
CA GLU A 247 30.15 -23.62 -12.66
C GLU A 247 30.25 -24.96 -11.91
N GLU A 248 30.96 -25.03 -10.78
CA GLU A 248 31.05 -26.22 -9.95
C GLU A 248 29.98 -26.19 -8.85
N ASP A 249 29.93 -25.14 -8.07
CA ASP A 249 29.10 -25.01 -6.86
C ASP A 249 27.86 -24.10 -7.05
N TYR A 250 27.93 -23.16 -7.97
CA TYR A 250 26.82 -22.28 -8.31
C TYR A 250 26.83 -21.89 -9.80
N LYS A 251 25.66 -21.46 -10.30
CA LYS A 251 25.48 -20.98 -11.68
C LYS A 251 24.86 -19.60 -11.67
N ILE A 252 25.34 -18.71 -12.55
CA ILE A 252 24.82 -17.36 -12.74
C ILE A 252 24.10 -17.29 -14.08
N ASP A 253 22.88 -16.80 -14.10
CA ASP A 253 22.20 -16.35 -15.32
C ASP A 253 22.29 -14.82 -15.38
N ILE A 254 23.18 -14.35 -16.25
CA ILE A 254 23.45 -12.91 -16.43
C ILE A 254 22.22 -12.19 -17.02
N GLN A 255 21.40 -12.87 -17.84
CA GLN A 255 20.24 -12.24 -18.50
C GLN A 255 19.10 -11.97 -17.51
N SER A 256 18.85 -12.91 -16.62
CA SER A 256 17.82 -12.78 -15.58
C SER A 256 18.34 -12.19 -14.27
N LYS A 257 19.67 -11.97 -14.14
CA LYS A 257 20.35 -11.57 -12.88
C LYS A 257 20.00 -12.52 -11.73
N THR A 258 19.93 -13.81 -11.99
CA THR A 258 19.67 -14.84 -10.97
C THR A 258 20.90 -15.70 -10.74
N ILE A 259 21.03 -16.24 -9.54
CA ILE A 259 22.10 -17.13 -9.12
C ILE A 259 21.50 -18.28 -8.31
N SER A 260 22.00 -19.49 -8.50
CA SER A 260 21.54 -20.68 -7.78
C SER A 260 22.67 -21.63 -7.49
N LEU A 261 22.59 -22.33 -6.35
CA LEU A 261 23.51 -23.43 -6.04
C LEU A 261 23.27 -24.60 -6.97
N THR A 262 24.34 -25.32 -7.33
CA THR A 262 24.31 -26.62 -7.95
C THR A 262 24.13 -27.74 -6.91
N GLU A 263 23.90 -28.98 -7.33
CA GLU A 263 23.86 -30.13 -6.42
C GLU A 263 25.11 -30.19 -5.54
N ALA A 264 26.30 -29.99 -6.12
CA ALA A 264 27.57 -29.99 -5.40
C ALA A 264 27.67 -28.82 -4.38
N GLY A 265 27.11 -27.66 -4.72
CA GLY A 265 27.02 -26.50 -3.82
C GLY A 265 26.07 -26.76 -2.65
N ILE A 266 24.95 -27.43 -2.89
CA ILE A 266 23.99 -27.84 -1.86
C ILE A 266 24.63 -28.83 -0.88
N GLU A 267 25.28 -29.88 -1.37
CA GLU A 267 25.99 -30.88 -0.54
C GLU A 267 27.04 -30.19 0.36
N LYS A 268 27.82 -29.26 -0.18
CA LYS A 268 28.80 -28.47 0.60
C LYS A 268 28.14 -27.61 1.69
N ALA A 269 26.99 -27.04 1.38
CA ALA A 269 26.23 -26.26 2.36
C ALA A 269 25.71 -27.15 3.50
N GLU A 270 25.12 -28.30 3.18
CA GLU A 270 24.63 -29.29 4.12
C GLU A 270 25.76 -29.80 5.04
N GLU A 271 26.92 -30.13 4.47
CA GLU A 271 28.10 -30.54 5.25
C GLU A 271 28.62 -29.42 6.17
N THR A 272 28.69 -28.18 5.64
CA THR A 272 29.25 -27.04 6.37
C THR A 272 28.37 -26.61 7.55
N PHE A 273 27.05 -26.67 7.39
CA PHE A 273 26.08 -26.27 8.39
C PHE A 273 25.55 -27.44 9.23
N GLY A 274 25.90 -28.68 8.87
CA GLY A 274 25.50 -29.89 9.59
C GLY A 274 24.02 -30.25 9.42
N LEU A 275 23.52 -30.16 8.19
CA LEU A 275 22.11 -30.35 7.85
C LEU A 275 21.94 -31.64 7.04
N ASP A 276 20.79 -32.29 7.18
CA ASP A 276 20.40 -33.43 6.35
C ASP A 276 19.78 -32.98 5.00
N ASN A 277 19.10 -31.83 4.99
CA ASN A 277 18.50 -31.24 3.81
C ASN A 277 18.44 -29.70 3.94
N LEU A 278 19.13 -29.00 3.04
CA LEU A 278 19.18 -27.52 3.03
C LEU A 278 17.79 -26.88 2.80
N TYR A 279 16.96 -27.50 1.99
CA TYR A 279 15.64 -26.98 1.59
C TYR A 279 14.49 -27.49 2.48
N ASP A 280 14.79 -28.01 3.65
CA ASP A 280 13.76 -28.33 4.64
C ASP A 280 13.15 -27.03 5.22
N ILE A 281 11.89 -27.11 5.66
CA ILE A 281 11.15 -25.97 6.25
C ILE A 281 11.90 -25.38 7.44
N GLU A 282 12.52 -26.24 8.26
CA GLU A 282 13.28 -25.81 9.44
C GLU A 282 14.53 -24.97 9.07
N ASN A 283 15.06 -25.13 7.85
CA ASN A 283 16.27 -24.48 7.37
C ASN A 283 15.99 -23.26 6.45
N THR A 284 14.72 -22.85 6.29
CA THR A 284 14.31 -21.76 5.38
C THR A 284 15.06 -20.45 5.65
N ALA A 285 15.29 -20.12 6.93
CA ALA A 285 16.05 -18.92 7.29
C ALA A 285 17.50 -18.97 6.80
N LEU A 286 18.18 -20.11 6.96
CA LEU A 286 19.56 -20.28 6.49
C LEU A 286 19.62 -20.25 4.96
N THR A 287 18.70 -20.93 4.28
CA THR A 287 18.60 -20.93 2.81
C THR A 287 18.45 -19.51 2.29
N HIS A 288 17.56 -18.71 2.92
CA HIS A 288 17.40 -17.29 2.58
C HIS A 288 18.71 -16.50 2.73
N HIS A 289 19.43 -16.64 3.85
CA HIS A 289 20.70 -15.93 4.07
C HIS A 289 21.78 -16.37 3.05
N LEU A 290 21.81 -17.64 2.66
CA LEU A 290 22.72 -18.13 1.62
C LEU A 290 22.40 -17.54 0.25
N ASP A 291 21.12 -17.47 -0.12
CA ASP A 291 20.69 -16.86 -1.38
C ASP A 291 21.02 -15.36 -1.44
N GLN A 292 20.80 -14.62 -0.35
CA GLN A 292 21.18 -13.21 -0.29
C GLN A 292 22.71 -13.03 -0.32
N ALA A 293 23.46 -13.89 0.35
CA ALA A 293 24.92 -13.85 0.31
C ALA A 293 25.48 -14.17 -1.09
N LEU A 294 24.90 -15.12 -1.81
CA LEU A 294 25.23 -15.40 -3.22
C LEU A 294 24.97 -14.18 -4.11
N ARG A 295 23.79 -13.58 -4.01
CA ARG A 295 23.44 -12.36 -4.77
C ARG A 295 24.37 -11.21 -4.43
N ALA A 296 24.64 -10.95 -3.15
CA ALA A 296 25.53 -9.90 -2.70
C ALA A 296 26.95 -10.07 -3.25
N ASN A 297 27.51 -11.30 -3.22
CA ASN A 297 28.89 -11.53 -3.61
C ASN A 297 29.10 -11.57 -5.15
N TYR A 298 28.15 -12.10 -5.91
CA TYR A 298 28.38 -12.43 -7.32
C TYR A 298 27.50 -11.64 -8.32
N ILE A 299 26.40 -11.06 -7.88
CA ILE A 299 25.52 -10.25 -8.75
C ILE A 299 25.67 -8.76 -8.47
N MET A 300 25.79 -8.36 -7.17
CA MET A 300 25.88 -6.94 -6.79
C MET A 300 27.31 -6.45 -6.87
N LEU A 301 27.55 -5.45 -7.73
CA LEU A 301 28.88 -4.93 -8.05
C LEU A 301 29.12 -3.61 -7.35
N LEU A 302 30.27 -3.52 -6.66
CA LEU A 302 30.75 -2.28 -6.07
C LEU A 302 30.95 -1.22 -7.19
N ASP A 303 30.66 0.03 -6.89
CA ASP A 303 30.73 1.21 -7.79
C ASP A 303 29.73 1.17 -8.98
N ILE A 304 28.88 0.14 -9.08
CA ILE A 304 27.82 0.03 -10.09
C ILE A 304 26.45 -0.03 -9.43
N ASP A 305 26.24 -0.99 -8.55
CA ASP A 305 24.97 -1.20 -7.86
C ASP A 305 24.94 -0.50 -6.50
N TYR A 306 26.10 -0.39 -5.85
CA TYR A 306 26.25 0.28 -4.56
C TYR A 306 27.68 0.85 -4.40
N VAL A 307 27.84 1.79 -3.45
CA VAL A 307 29.14 2.33 -3.01
C VAL A 307 29.27 2.19 -1.49
N VAL A 308 30.49 2.14 -1.00
CA VAL A 308 30.77 2.20 0.45
C VAL A 308 31.34 3.57 0.78
N GLN A 309 30.64 4.34 1.59
CA GLN A 309 31.06 5.67 2.03
C GLN A 309 30.79 5.81 3.53
N ASP A 310 31.79 6.34 4.27
CA ASP A 310 31.72 6.56 5.73
C ASP A 310 31.35 5.29 6.54
N GLY A 311 31.77 4.11 6.04
CA GLY A 311 31.47 2.82 6.68
C GLY A 311 30.04 2.33 6.48
N LYS A 312 29.29 2.88 5.52
CA LYS A 312 27.93 2.49 5.15
C LYS A 312 27.84 2.10 3.69
N VAL A 313 26.99 1.14 3.40
CA VAL A 313 26.59 0.77 2.04
C VAL A 313 25.51 1.74 1.57
N LEU A 314 25.71 2.37 0.43
CA LEU A 314 24.74 3.28 -0.21
C LEU A 314 24.39 2.76 -1.59
N ILE A 315 23.10 2.74 -1.92
CA ILE A 315 22.62 2.25 -3.21
C ILE A 315 22.93 3.26 -4.31
N VAL A 316 23.37 2.76 -5.46
CA VAL A 316 23.52 3.55 -6.69
C VAL A 316 22.36 3.21 -7.62
N ASP A 317 21.63 4.23 -8.03
CA ASP A 317 20.59 4.06 -9.05
C ASP A 317 21.22 3.72 -10.41
N GLN A 318 20.90 2.56 -10.95
CA GLN A 318 21.46 2.06 -12.21
C GLN A 318 21.13 2.93 -13.43
N PHE A 319 20.03 3.72 -13.36
CA PHE A 319 19.59 4.58 -14.46
C PHE A 319 20.25 5.97 -14.42
N THR A 320 20.47 6.51 -13.24
CA THR A 320 20.97 7.87 -13.06
C THR A 320 22.42 7.93 -12.60
N GLY A 321 22.98 6.82 -12.10
CA GLY A 321 24.31 6.76 -11.49
C GLY A 321 24.42 7.57 -10.20
N ARG A 322 23.29 7.99 -9.60
CA ARG A 322 23.27 8.79 -8.36
C ARG A 322 23.15 7.91 -7.13
N ILE A 323 23.78 8.34 -6.05
CA ILE A 323 23.63 7.71 -4.75
C ILE A 323 22.24 8.00 -4.22
N MET A 324 21.51 6.95 -3.82
CA MET A 324 20.19 7.03 -3.19
C MET A 324 20.35 6.99 -1.67
N ASP A 325 20.52 8.18 -1.07
CA ASP A 325 20.68 8.29 0.37
C ASP A 325 19.37 7.91 1.10
N GLY A 326 19.52 7.18 2.21
CA GLY A 326 18.38 6.73 3.02
C GLY A 326 17.61 5.53 2.47
N ARG A 327 17.96 4.98 1.29
CA ARG A 327 17.37 3.74 0.75
C ARG A 327 18.22 2.53 1.08
N ARG A 328 17.56 1.38 1.26
CA ARG A 328 18.21 0.08 1.51
C ARG A 328 17.62 -0.98 0.58
N TYR A 329 18.42 -1.97 0.22
CA TYR A 329 17.88 -3.16 -0.44
C TYR A 329 17.00 -3.93 0.53
N SER A 330 15.90 -4.48 0.02
CA SER A 330 14.96 -5.32 0.78
C SER A 330 15.52 -6.72 1.04
N ASP A 331 14.79 -7.46 1.86
CA ASP A 331 14.91 -8.92 2.03
C ASP A 331 16.31 -9.38 2.49
N GLY A 332 16.98 -8.62 3.35
CA GLY A 332 18.30 -8.99 3.86
C GLY A 332 19.47 -8.80 2.88
N LEU A 333 19.20 -8.38 1.61
CA LEU A 333 20.27 -8.17 0.63
C LEU A 333 21.22 -7.05 1.05
N HIS A 334 20.72 -5.99 1.68
CA HIS A 334 21.56 -4.89 2.17
C HIS A 334 22.53 -5.37 3.24
N GLN A 335 22.03 -6.15 4.21
CA GLN A 335 22.84 -6.75 5.26
C GLN A 335 23.86 -7.77 4.70
N ALA A 336 23.48 -8.51 3.68
CA ALA A 336 24.40 -9.41 2.98
C ALA A 336 25.53 -8.64 2.27
N ILE A 337 25.24 -7.46 1.70
CA ILE A 337 26.28 -6.57 1.13
C ILE A 337 27.14 -5.96 2.24
N GLU A 338 26.56 -5.53 3.37
CA GLU A 338 27.28 -5.06 4.54
C GLU A 338 28.25 -6.13 5.07
N ALA A 339 27.79 -7.41 5.12
CA ALA A 339 28.64 -8.54 5.49
C ALA A 339 29.78 -8.78 4.47
N LYS A 340 29.49 -8.68 3.17
CA LYS A 340 30.46 -8.82 2.08
C LYS A 340 31.58 -7.80 2.18
N GLU A 341 31.23 -6.53 2.45
CA GLU A 341 32.16 -5.42 2.52
C GLU A 341 32.79 -5.27 3.91
N GLY A 342 32.36 -6.05 4.91
CA GLY A 342 32.91 -6.05 6.27
C GLY A 342 32.63 -4.78 7.03
N VAL A 343 31.59 -4.04 6.68
CA VAL A 343 31.07 -2.89 7.42
C VAL A 343 30.15 -3.35 8.55
N GLU A 344 29.76 -2.41 9.44
CA GLU A 344 28.80 -2.74 10.50
C GLU A 344 27.48 -3.15 9.89
N ILE A 345 26.99 -4.36 10.22
CA ILE A 345 25.72 -4.88 9.74
C ILE A 345 24.62 -4.21 10.58
N GLU A 346 23.81 -3.36 9.96
CA GLU A 346 22.68 -2.72 10.63
C GLU A 346 21.54 -3.72 10.87
N ASP A 347 20.72 -3.47 11.90
CA ASP A 347 19.62 -4.34 12.29
C ASP A 347 18.66 -4.58 11.11
N GLU A 348 18.23 -5.80 10.96
CA GLU A 348 17.21 -6.21 9.98
C GLU A 348 15.85 -5.65 10.39
N THR A 349 15.05 -5.24 9.40
CA THR A 349 13.67 -4.82 9.67
C THR A 349 12.73 -6.00 9.46
N LYS A 350 12.00 -6.37 10.51
CA LYS A 350 11.02 -7.44 10.48
C LYS A 350 9.64 -6.89 10.15
N THR A 351 8.92 -7.53 9.22
CA THR A 351 7.54 -7.18 8.89
C THR A 351 6.62 -7.54 10.07
N MET A 352 5.98 -6.53 10.66
CA MET A 352 5.07 -6.69 11.79
C MET A 352 3.61 -6.82 11.36
N ALA A 353 3.23 -6.08 10.34
CA ALA A 353 1.89 -6.12 9.78
C ALA A 353 1.93 -5.75 8.30
N THR A 354 1.11 -6.40 7.50
CA THR A 354 1.00 -6.13 6.06
C THR A 354 -0.42 -6.32 5.57
N ILE A 355 -0.82 -5.54 4.58
CA ILE A 355 -2.08 -5.72 3.85
C ILE A 355 -1.95 -5.13 2.45
N THR A 356 -2.52 -5.78 1.44
CA THR A 356 -2.66 -5.20 0.10
C THR A 356 -3.82 -4.21 0.05
N PHE A 357 -3.75 -3.20 -0.83
CA PHE A 357 -4.88 -2.29 -1.05
C PHE A 357 -6.13 -3.03 -1.49
N GLN A 358 -5.98 -4.08 -2.33
CA GLN A 358 -7.08 -4.90 -2.77
C GLN A 358 -7.85 -5.48 -1.60
N ASN A 359 -7.15 -6.12 -0.65
CA ASN A 359 -7.77 -6.75 0.49
C ASN A 359 -8.31 -5.72 1.49
N TYR A 360 -7.64 -4.59 1.67
CA TYR A 360 -8.15 -3.53 2.53
C TYR A 360 -9.47 -2.94 2.02
N PHE A 361 -9.55 -2.53 0.76
CA PHE A 361 -10.76 -1.93 0.20
C PHE A 361 -11.93 -2.91 0.04
N ARG A 362 -11.65 -4.20 -0.14
CA ARG A 362 -12.68 -5.25 -0.13
C ARG A 362 -13.37 -5.44 1.22
N MET A 363 -12.82 -4.92 2.31
CA MET A 363 -13.43 -4.99 3.64
C MET A 363 -14.59 -4.01 3.84
N TYR A 364 -14.72 -2.97 2.99
CA TYR A 364 -15.87 -2.07 3.07
C TYR A 364 -17.16 -2.79 2.71
N LYS A 365 -18.25 -2.52 3.47
CA LYS A 365 -19.58 -3.04 3.16
C LYS A 365 -20.04 -2.59 1.77
N LYS A 366 -19.69 -1.35 1.38
CA LYS A 366 -19.94 -0.77 0.07
C LYS A 366 -18.73 0.03 -0.39
N LEU A 367 -18.25 -0.29 -1.59
CA LEU A 367 -17.11 0.38 -2.23
C LEU A 367 -17.56 0.97 -3.55
N ALA A 368 -17.21 2.23 -3.80
CA ALA A 368 -17.39 2.90 -5.07
C ALA A 368 -16.12 3.66 -5.44
N GLY A 369 -15.98 4.04 -6.68
CA GLY A 369 -14.86 4.84 -7.10
C GLY A 369 -15.18 5.71 -8.31
N MET A 370 -14.38 6.71 -8.58
CA MET A 370 -14.55 7.59 -9.72
C MET A 370 -13.21 7.89 -10.40
N THR A 371 -13.22 7.93 -11.72
CA THR A 371 -12.08 8.32 -12.54
C THR A 371 -12.53 8.70 -13.95
N GLY A 372 -11.63 9.24 -14.75
CA GLY A 372 -11.88 9.51 -16.19
C GLY A 372 -11.48 8.38 -17.12
N THR A 373 -10.95 7.25 -16.62
CA THR A 373 -10.22 6.26 -17.42
C THR A 373 -10.35 4.81 -16.92
N ALA A 374 -11.46 4.43 -16.30
CA ALA A 374 -11.65 3.08 -15.72
C ALA A 374 -11.99 1.99 -16.75
N LYS A 375 -12.59 2.33 -17.90
CA LYS A 375 -13.15 1.34 -18.84
C LYS A 375 -12.11 0.39 -19.42
N THR A 376 -10.85 0.82 -19.50
CA THR A 376 -9.75 -0.04 -19.97
C THR A 376 -9.44 -1.20 -19.03
N GLU A 377 -9.71 -1.01 -17.73
CA GLU A 377 -9.45 -1.97 -16.65
C GLU A 377 -10.76 -2.55 -16.05
N GLU A 378 -11.88 -2.45 -16.76
CA GLU A 378 -13.21 -2.90 -16.31
C GLU A 378 -13.23 -4.37 -15.87
N GLU A 379 -12.48 -5.22 -16.56
CA GLU A 379 -12.39 -6.65 -16.24
C GLU A 379 -11.75 -6.87 -14.88
N GLU A 380 -10.69 -6.14 -14.57
CA GLU A 380 -10.00 -6.20 -13.29
C GLU A 380 -10.88 -5.64 -12.14
N PHE A 381 -11.56 -4.52 -12.33
CA PHE A 381 -12.51 -3.99 -11.34
C PHE A 381 -13.63 -4.97 -11.03
N ARG A 382 -14.13 -5.66 -12.04
CA ARG A 382 -15.17 -6.67 -11.87
C ARG A 382 -14.68 -7.94 -11.18
N GLU A 383 -13.51 -8.47 -11.57
CA GLU A 383 -12.97 -9.72 -11.02
C GLU A 383 -12.48 -9.57 -9.58
N ILE A 384 -11.76 -8.50 -9.27
CA ILE A 384 -11.12 -8.29 -7.97
C ILE A 384 -12.08 -7.66 -6.96
N TYR A 385 -12.79 -6.59 -7.38
CA TYR A 385 -13.58 -5.76 -6.45
C TYR A 385 -15.08 -5.95 -6.60
N ASN A 386 -15.54 -6.73 -7.59
CA ASN A 386 -16.94 -6.91 -7.95
C ASN A 386 -17.66 -5.58 -8.26
N ILE A 387 -16.99 -4.65 -8.91
CA ILE A 387 -17.48 -3.32 -9.26
C ILE A 387 -17.63 -3.21 -10.78
N GLN A 388 -18.75 -2.62 -11.24
CA GLN A 388 -19.02 -2.34 -12.65
C GLN A 388 -18.53 -0.94 -13.03
N VAL A 389 -18.18 -0.74 -14.30
CA VAL A 389 -17.74 0.56 -14.82
C VAL A 389 -18.77 1.07 -15.84
N TYR A 390 -19.38 2.21 -15.55
CA TYR A 390 -20.36 2.86 -16.42
C TYR A 390 -19.81 4.15 -16.98
N GLN A 391 -19.75 4.26 -18.30
CA GLN A 391 -19.32 5.49 -18.99
C GLN A 391 -20.45 6.50 -18.98
N ILE A 392 -20.28 7.59 -18.24
CA ILE A 392 -21.25 8.69 -18.18
C ILE A 392 -20.98 9.65 -19.35
N PRO A 393 -22.02 10.05 -20.11
CA PRO A 393 -21.86 11.02 -21.20
C PRO A 393 -21.37 12.37 -20.66
N THR A 394 -20.59 13.08 -21.46
CA THR A 394 -20.10 14.42 -21.09
C THR A 394 -21.23 15.46 -21.14
N ASN A 395 -21.19 16.46 -20.26
CA ASN A 395 -22.17 17.56 -20.24
C ASN A 395 -22.20 18.34 -21.56
N ARG A 396 -21.02 18.55 -22.18
CA ARG A 396 -20.88 19.13 -23.52
C ARG A 396 -20.03 18.21 -24.38
N PRO A 397 -20.31 18.16 -25.71
CA PRO A 397 -19.49 17.36 -26.64
C PRO A 397 -18.02 17.71 -26.57
N VAL A 398 -17.16 16.72 -26.64
CA VAL A 398 -15.70 16.91 -26.74
C VAL A 398 -15.38 17.27 -28.18
N ILE A 399 -14.76 18.43 -28.37
CA ILE A 399 -14.35 18.97 -29.70
C ILE A 399 -12.82 19.00 -29.85
N ARG A 400 -12.08 18.41 -28.89
CA ARG A 400 -10.61 18.27 -28.94
C ARG A 400 -10.19 17.44 -30.15
N ASP A 401 -9.14 17.89 -30.82
CA ASP A 401 -8.50 17.16 -31.94
C ASP A 401 -7.40 16.23 -31.35
N ASP A 402 -7.62 14.92 -31.45
CA ASP A 402 -6.62 13.92 -31.06
C ASP A 402 -5.87 13.47 -32.33
N SER A 403 -4.73 14.13 -32.60
CA SER A 403 -3.90 13.88 -33.78
C SER A 403 -3.17 12.53 -33.69
N PRO A 404 -2.93 11.87 -34.85
CA PRO A 404 -2.17 10.61 -34.87
C PRO A 404 -0.74 10.77 -34.35
N ASP A 405 -0.18 9.70 -33.81
CA ASP A 405 1.19 9.68 -33.33
C ASP A 405 2.21 9.94 -34.45
N LEU A 406 3.29 10.65 -34.10
CA LEU A 406 4.44 10.90 -34.94
C LEU A 406 5.61 10.02 -34.46
N LEU A 407 6.13 9.17 -35.35
CA LEU A 407 7.24 8.27 -35.02
C LEU A 407 8.53 8.73 -35.67
N TYR A 408 9.57 8.84 -34.87
CA TYR A 408 10.92 9.24 -35.26
C TYR A 408 11.91 8.08 -35.10
N PRO A 409 12.98 8.04 -35.92
CA PRO A 409 14.01 6.98 -35.80
C PRO A 409 14.79 7.06 -34.50
N THR A 410 15.15 8.26 -34.04
CA THR A 410 16.01 8.49 -32.88
C THR A 410 15.34 9.40 -31.83
N LEU A 411 15.80 9.31 -30.57
CA LEU A 411 15.38 10.24 -29.51
C LEU A 411 15.73 11.69 -29.84
N GLN A 412 16.91 11.92 -30.45
CA GLN A 412 17.36 13.26 -30.80
C GLN A 412 16.43 13.94 -31.80
N SER A 413 16.07 13.25 -32.88
CA SER A 413 15.16 13.81 -33.89
C SER A 413 13.76 14.04 -33.32
N LYS A 414 13.28 13.16 -32.43
CA LYS A 414 12.03 13.32 -31.69
C LYS A 414 12.02 14.61 -30.86
N PHE A 415 13.04 14.82 -30.01
CA PHE A 415 13.08 15.99 -29.13
C PHE A 415 13.24 17.28 -29.91
N HIS A 416 14.02 17.31 -31.00
CA HIS A 416 14.11 18.48 -31.88
C HIS A 416 12.73 18.85 -32.47
N ALA A 417 11.97 17.86 -32.92
CA ALA A 417 10.63 18.08 -33.42
C ALA A 417 9.66 18.59 -32.35
N VAL A 418 9.72 18.05 -31.14
CA VAL A 418 8.92 18.51 -30.00
C VAL A 418 9.22 19.98 -29.69
N VAL A 419 10.50 20.34 -29.56
CA VAL A 419 10.92 21.72 -29.29
C VAL A 419 10.46 22.67 -30.38
N GLN A 420 10.53 22.24 -31.64
CA GLN A 420 10.07 23.08 -32.78
C GLN A 420 8.55 23.30 -32.72
N ASP A 421 7.75 22.26 -32.43
CA ASP A 421 6.29 22.41 -32.28
C ASP A 421 5.93 23.33 -31.09
N ILE A 422 6.62 23.17 -29.95
CA ILE A 422 6.44 24.07 -28.79
C ILE A 422 6.74 25.52 -29.20
N LYS A 423 7.85 25.78 -29.91
CA LYS A 423 8.27 27.10 -30.37
C LYS A 423 7.24 27.74 -31.27
N ASP A 424 6.67 26.97 -32.19
CA ASP A 424 5.68 27.49 -33.16
C ASP A 424 4.35 27.82 -32.47
N ARG A 425 3.94 27.03 -31.49
CA ARG A 425 2.74 27.28 -30.65
C ARG A 425 2.95 28.48 -29.72
N TYR A 426 4.10 28.53 -29.04
CA TYR A 426 4.46 29.66 -28.20
C TYR A 426 4.41 30.98 -28.93
N ARG A 427 4.94 31.03 -30.19
CA ARG A 427 4.87 32.20 -31.04
C ARG A 427 3.45 32.63 -31.40
N LYS A 428 2.53 31.67 -31.51
CA LYS A 428 1.10 31.93 -31.72
C LYS A 428 0.38 32.35 -30.43
N GLY A 429 1.03 32.19 -29.28
CA GLY A 429 0.44 32.41 -27.96
C GLY A 429 -0.46 31.27 -27.46
N GLN A 430 -0.44 30.10 -28.10
CA GLN A 430 -1.19 28.92 -27.65
C GLN A 430 -0.47 28.30 -26.46
N PRO A 431 -1.15 28.01 -25.32
CA PRO A 431 -0.54 27.31 -24.20
C PRO A 431 -0.25 25.87 -24.57
N VAL A 432 0.87 25.36 -24.03
CA VAL A 432 1.36 24.01 -24.28
C VAL A 432 1.63 23.28 -22.95
N LEU A 433 1.07 22.08 -22.79
CA LEU A 433 1.38 21.16 -21.74
C LEU A 433 2.13 19.97 -22.34
N VAL A 434 3.36 19.75 -21.89
CA VAL A 434 4.20 18.64 -22.35
C VAL A 434 4.23 17.56 -21.27
N GLY A 435 3.77 16.36 -21.60
CA GLY A 435 3.85 15.19 -20.74
C GLY A 435 5.10 14.38 -21.00
N THR A 436 5.88 14.11 -19.94
CA THR A 436 7.07 13.25 -19.98
C THR A 436 6.89 12.05 -19.02
N VAL A 437 7.53 10.93 -19.29
CA VAL A 437 7.47 9.74 -18.42
C VAL A 437 8.47 9.84 -17.29
N ALA A 438 9.71 10.27 -17.57
CA ALA A 438 10.79 10.33 -16.62
C ALA A 438 11.18 11.78 -16.25
N VAL A 439 11.76 11.95 -15.07
CA VAL A 439 12.28 13.24 -14.59
C VAL A 439 13.43 13.72 -15.47
N GLU A 440 14.32 12.81 -15.88
CA GLU A 440 15.46 13.08 -16.76
C GLU A 440 14.99 13.63 -18.11
N THR A 441 13.93 13.06 -18.68
CA THR A 441 13.33 13.54 -19.92
C THR A 441 12.79 14.96 -19.75
N SER A 442 12.21 15.28 -18.61
CA SER A 442 11.71 16.62 -18.30
C SER A 442 12.83 17.65 -18.16
N GLU A 443 13.94 17.27 -17.56
CA GLU A 443 15.16 18.10 -17.42
C GLU A 443 15.83 18.33 -18.77
N LEU A 444 16.03 17.27 -19.56
CA LEU A 444 16.57 17.36 -20.91
C LEU A 444 15.77 18.35 -21.80
N LEU A 445 14.46 18.20 -21.79
CA LEU A 445 13.58 19.07 -22.57
C LEU A 445 13.63 20.52 -22.07
N SER A 446 13.70 20.71 -20.74
CA SER A 446 13.90 22.03 -20.13
C SER A 446 15.18 22.68 -20.59
N ASP A 447 16.29 21.96 -20.65
CA ASP A 447 17.59 22.48 -21.12
C ASP A 447 17.53 22.89 -22.60
N MET A 448 16.86 22.08 -23.44
CA MET A 448 16.65 22.41 -24.85
C MET A 448 15.79 23.65 -25.03
N LEU A 449 14.73 23.83 -24.24
CA LEU A 449 13.87 25.03 -24.28
C LEU A 449 14.60 26.27 -23.77
N ASN A 450 15.47 26.14 -22.79
CA ASN A 450 16.35 27.21 -22.32
C ASN A 450 17.33 27.67 -23.40
N GLN A 451 17.92 26.77 -24.19
CA GLN A 451 18.77 27.11 -25.34
C GLN A 451 18.01 27.91 -26.38
N GLU A 452 16.74 27.55 -26.62
CA GLU A 452 15.86 28.29 -27.54
C GLU A 452 15.22 29.56 -26.93
N ARG A 453 15.51 29.86 -25.66
CA ARG A 453 15.02 31.00 -24.87
C ARG A 453 13.47 31.03 -24.79
N ILE A 454 12.85 29.89 -24.63
CA ILE A 454 11.40 29.75 -24.42
C ILE A 454 11.14 29.70 -22.92
N PRO A 455 10.43 30.68 -22.33
CA PRO A 455 10.04 30.62 -20.92
C PRO A 455 9.12 29.42 -20.69
N HIS A 456 9.40 28.63 -19.63
CA HIS A 456 8.61 27.46 -19.29
C HIS A 456 8.70 27.15 -17.81
N GLU A 457 7.72 26.39 -17.31
CA GLU A 457 7.69 25.86 -15.94
C GLU A 457 7.86 24.34 -16.00
N VAL A 458 8.59 23.77 -15.03
CA VAL A 458 8.80 22.32 -14.92
C VAL A 458 8.16 21.82 -13.65
N LEU A 459 7.29 20.83 -13.80
CA LEU A 459 6.57 20.18 -12.75
C LEU A 459 6.99 18.72 -12.68
N ASN A 460 7.86 18.40 -11.73
CA ASN A 460 8.36 17.04 -11.46
C ASN A 460 8.48 16.82 -9.96
N ALA A 461 8.89 15.62 -9.54
CA ALA A 461 9.02 15.21 -8.15
C ALA A 461 9.88 16.17 -7.28
N LYS A 462 10.76 16.96 -7.88
CA LYS A 462 11.62 17.92 -7.16
C LYS A 462 10.90 19.23 -6.79
N ASN A 463 9.72 19.53 -7.35
CA ASN A 463 9.05 20.84 -7.26
C ASN A 463 7.59 20.79 -6.74
N HIS A 464 7.26 19.85 -5.87
CA HIS A 464 5.89 19.60 -5.40
C HIS A 464 5.17 20.79 -4.76
N PHE A 465 5.88 21.65 -4.02
CA PHE A 465 5.25 22.73 -3.25
C PHE A 465 4.56 23.81 -4.09
N LYS A 466 4.88 23.91 -5.40
CA LYS A 466 4.28 24.89 -6.34
C LYS A 466 3.35 24.25 -7.37
N GLU A 467 3.07 22.98 -7.23
CA GLU A 467 2.35 22.19 -8.23
C GLU A 467 1.00 22.82 -8.60
N ALA A 468 0.17 23.14 -7.63
CA ALA A 468 -1.15 23.71 -7.86
C ALA A 468 -1.09 25.06 -8.56
N GLU A 469 -0.12 25.91 -8.21
CA GLU A 469 0.07 27.22 -8.81
C GLU A 469 0.52 27.12 -10.27
N ILE A 470 1.50 26.25 -10.55
CA ILE A 470 2.01 26.01 -11.92
C ILE A 470 0.89 25.49 -12.82
N ILE A 471 0.11 24.51 -12.32
CA ILE A 471 -1.00 23.94 -13.11
C ILE A 471 -2.12 24.95 -13.36
N MET A 472 -2.47 25.80 -12.41
CA MET A 472 -3.46 26.86 -12.61
C MET A 472 -3.02 27.83 -13.72
N ASN A 473 -1.72 28.09 -13.85
CA ASN A 473 -1.16 28.98 -14.84
C ASN A 473 -0.93 28.31 -16.21
N ALA A 474 -0.93 26.97 -16.27
CA ALA A 474 -0.66 26.23 -17.53
C ALA A 474 -1.67 26.51 -18.67
N GLY A 475 -2.84 27.01 -18.36
CA GLY A 475 -3.87 27.41 -19.36
C GLY A 475 -3.80 28.87 -19.84
N GLN A 476 -2.83 29.65 -19.35
CA GLN A 476 -2.68 31.06 -19.73
C GLN A 476 -2.03 31.21 -21.13
N LYS A 477 -2.29 32.34 -21.77
CA LYS A 477 -1.76 32.62 -23.12
C LYS A 477 -0.24 32.54 -23.15
N GLY A 478 0.30 31.64 -24.00
CA GLY A 478 1.73 31.46 -24.20
C GLY A 478 2.43 30.73 -23.06
N ALA A 479 1.71 30.12 -22.11
CA ALA A 479 2.29 29.28 -21.08
C ALA A 479 2.86 27.99 -21.68
N VAL A 480 4.06 27.60 -21.27
CA VAL A 480 4.68 26.32 -21.60
C VAL A 480 4.97 25.60 -20.29
N THR A 481 4.36 24.43 -20.09
CA THR A 481 4.52 23.64 -18.87
C THR A 481 4.98 22.24 -19.24
N ILE A 482 6.09 21.79 -18.66
CA ILE A 482 6.55 20.40 -18.74
C ILE A 482 6.09 19.70 -17.46
N ALA A 483 5.39 18.59 -17.57
CA ALA A 483 4.90 17.85 -16.41
C ALA A 483 5.20 16.35 -16.56
N THR A 484 5.69 15.72 -15.49
CA THR A 484 5.71 14.26 -15.40
C THR A 484 4.30 13.73 -15.16
N ASN A 485 4.08 12.42 -15.37
CA ASN A 485 2.76 11.78 -15.39
C ASN A 485 1.87 12.10 -14.20
N MET A 486 2.44 12.05 -13.01
CA MET A 486 1.71 12.17 -11.75
C MET A 486 1.44 13.63 -11.39
N ALA A 487 2.23 14.54 -11.92
CA ALA A 487 2.17 15.95 -11.56
C ALA A 487 0.88 16.63 -12.04
N GLY A 488 0.22 17.37 -11.15
CA GLY A 488 -1.01 18.11 -11.42
C GLY A 488 -2.28 17.23 -11.50
N ARG A 489 -2.26 15.98 -11.03
CA ARG A 489 -3.44 15.12 -10.99
C ARG A 489 -4.49 15.68 -10.02
N GLY A 490 -5.77 15.60 -10.39
CA GLY A 490 -6.87 16.17 -9.59
C GLY A 490 -7.00 17.69 -9.64
N THR A 491 -6.09 18.42 -10.36
CA THR A 491 -6.16 19.86 -10.53
C THR A 491 -6.67 20.23 -11.92
N ASP A 492 -7.61 21.18 -11.99
CA ASP A 492 -8.22 21.62 -13.25
C ASP A 492 -7.41 22.77 -13.89
N ILE A 493 -7.15 22.65 -15.20
CA ILE A 493 -6.50 23.69 -16.01
C ILE A 493 -7.58 24.56 -16.65
N LYS A 494 -7.71 25.78 -16.19
CA LYS A 494 -8.66 26.76 -16.74
C LYS A 494 -7.99 27.57 -17.85
N LEU A 495 -8.66 27.70 -19.02
CA LEU A 495 -8.17 28.49 -20.13
C LEU A 495 -8.25 29.99 -19.83
N GLY A 496 -7.15 30.69 -20.07
CA GLY A 496 -7.10 32.15 -19.98
C GLY A 496 -7.92 32.85 -21.09
N LEU A 497 -8.09 34.17 -20.93
CA LEU A 497 -8.82 34.98 -21.89
C LEU A 497 -8.16 34.93 -23.29
N GLY A 498 -8.98 34.68 -24.32
CA GLY A 498 -8.51 34.65 -25.73
C GLY A 498 -7.78 33.36 -26.13
N VAL A 499 -7.65 32.37 -25.23
CA VAL A 499 -6.96 31.09 -25.52
C VAL A 499 -7.86 30.15 -26.34
N ARG A 500 -9.17 30.24 -26.19
CA ARG A 500 -10.13 29.46 -26.98
C ARG A 500 -9.98 29.71 -28.47
N GLU A 501 -9.79 30.99 -28.87
CA GLU A 501 -9.62 31.44 -30.25
C GLU A 501 -8.28 30.99 -30.84
N LEU A 502 -7.30 30.72 -30.00
CA LEU A 502 -5.99 30.17 -30.38
C LEU A 502 -5.99 28.64 -30.52
N GLY A 503 -7.13 27.99 -30.34
CA GLY A 503 -7.27 26.54 -30.41
C GLY A 503 -7.20 25.81 -29.06
N GLY A 504 -7.25 26.55 -27.93
CA GLY A 504 -7.21 26.00 -26.60
C GLY A 504 -5.86 25.46 -26.18
N LEU A 505 -5.83 24.60 -25.17
CA LEU A 505 -4.61 23.97 -24.66
C LEU A 505 -4.11 22.88 -25.64
N ALA A 506 -2.82 22.94 -25.98
CA ALA A 506 -2.12 21.90 -26.71
C ALA A 506 -1.44 20.94 -25.73
N VAL A 507 -1.73 19.64 -25.83
CA VAL A 507 -1.11 18.60 -25.06
C VAL A 507 -0.15 17.80 -25.94
N ILE A 508 1.12 17.77 -25.59
CA ILE A 508 2.18 17.04 -26.28
C ILE A 508 2.68 15.94 -25.37
N GLY A 509 2.56 14.67 -25.79
CA GLY A 509 3.21 13.53 -25.13
C GLY A 509 4.54 13.25 -25.80
N THR A 510 5.62 13.14 -25.01
CA THR A 510 6.96 12.86 -25.55
C THR A 510 7.21 11.36 -25.77
N GLU A 511 6.35 10.52 -25.25
CA GLU A 511 6.34 9.06 -25.40
C GLU A 511 4.99 8.48 -24.96
N ARG A 512 4.74 7.21 -25.27
CA ARG A 512 3.59 6.47 -24.76
C ARG A 512 3.95 5.81 -23.43
N HIS A 513 3.03 5.90 -22.49
CA HIS A 513 3.14 5.25 -21.20
C HIS A 513 2.92 3.74 -21.29
N GLU A 514 3.25 3.02 -20.22
CA GLU A 514 2.99 1.58 -20.11
C GLU A 514 1.50 1.24 -20.20
N SER A 515 0.62 2.16 -19.79
CA SER A 515 -0.84 2.00 -19.82
C SER A 515 -1.51 3.06 -20.71
N ARG A 516 -2.44 2.60 -21.56
CA ARG A 516 -3.30 3.48 -22.39
C ARG A 516 -4.13 4.46 -21.54
N ARG A 517 -4.43 4.07 -20.34
CA ARG A 517 -5.17 4.86 -19.36
C ARG A 517 -4.43 6.16 -19.02
N ILE A 518 -3.13 6.09 -18.74
CA ILE A 518 -2.29 7.25 -18.43
C ILE A 518 -2.23 8.20 -19.64
N ASP A 519 -2.09 7.67 -20.85
CA ASP A 519 -2.16 8.48 -22.07
C ASP A 519 -3.50 9.22 -22.19
N ASN A 520 -4.61 8.56 -21.87
CA ASN A 520 -5.94 9.17 -21.90
C ASN A 520 -6.12 10.23 -20.81
N GLN A 521 -5.50 10.05 -19.62
CA GLN A 521 -5.47 11.09 -18.59
C GLN A 521 -4.70 12.32 -19.04
N LEU A 522 -3.56 12.14 -19.71
CA LEU A 522 -2.79 13.24 -20.28
C LEU A 522 -3.59 13.97 -21.36
N ARG A 523 -4.18 13.26 -22.33
CA ARG A 523 -5.10 13.86 -23.32
C ARG A 523 -6.26 14.61 -22.68
N GLY A 524 -6.81 14.07 -21.59
CA GLY A 524 -7.93 14.64 -20.84
C GLY A 524 -7.63 15.96 -20.14
N ARG A 525 -6.37 16.43 -20.18
CA ARG A 525 -6.00 17.76 -19.68
C ARG A 525 -6.52 18.87 -20.58
N ALA A 526 -6.75 18.61 -21.88
CA ALA A 526 -7.29 19.54 -22.85
C ALA A 526 -8.71 19.17 -23.30
N GLY A 527 -9.44 20.14 -23.86
CA GLY A 527 -10.76 19.93 -24.46
C GLY A 527 -11.85 19.62 -23.43
N ARG A 528 -11.87 20.33 -22.29
CA ARG A 528 -12.84 20.16 -21.18
C ARG A 528 -14.07 21.04 -21.42
N GLN A 529 -15.26 20.56 -21.01
CA GLN A 529 -16.54 21.29 -21.06
C GLN A 529 -16.83 21.96 -22.40
N GLY A 530 -16.48 21.30 -23.51
CA GLY A 530 -16.70 21.84 -24.89
C GLY A 530 -15.66 22.89 -25.30
N ASP A 531 -14.54 23.04 -24.58
CA ASP A 531 -13.40 23.87 -24.98
C ASP A 531 -12.66 23.23 -26.17
N PRO A 532 -12.10 24.02 -27.11
CA PRO A 532 -11.17 23.50 -28.08
C PRO A 532 -9.88 23.03 -27.40
N GLY A 533 -9.14 22.17 -28.04
CA GLY A 533 -7.86 21.64 -27.59
C GLY A 533 -7.29 20.68 -28.60
N MET A 534 -6.04 20.29 -28.41
CA MET A 534 -5.44 19.26 -29.26
C MET A 534 -4.54 18.35 -28.40
N SER A 535 -4.35 17.14 -28.89
CA SER A 535 -3.34 16.22 -28.31
C SER A 535 -2.53 15.55 -29.41
N GLN A 536 -1.22 15.40 -29.20
CA GLN A 536 -0.33 14.70 -30.12
C GLN A 536 0.80 14.01 -29.36
N PHE A 537 1.14 12.77 -29.74
CA PHE A 537 2.27 12.03 -29.19
C PHE A 537 3.42 11.97 -30.18
N TYR A 538 4.62 12.22 -29.68
CA TYR A 538 5.90 12.12 -30.39
C TYR A 538 6.64 10.90 -29.86
N LEU A 539 6.90 9.94 -30.73
CA LEU A 539 7.47 8.64 -30.36
C LEU A 539 8.82 8.43 -31.03
N SER A 540 9.69 7.63 -30.43
CA SER A 540 10.93 7.15 -31.04
C SER A 540 10.99 5.62 -31.01
N LEU A 541 11.72 5.04 -31.95
CA LEU A 541 12.07 3.62 -31.91
C LEU A 541 12.98 3.26 -30.73
N GLU A 542 13.61 4.29 -30.16
CA GLU A 542 14.49 4.17 -29.01
C GLU A 542 13.76 4.35 -27.68
N ASP A 543 12.45 4.65 -27.67
CA ASP A 543 11.64 4.69 -26.45
C ASP A 543 11.56 3.30 -25.82
N ASP A 544 11.53 3.23 -24.48
CA ASP A 544 11.60 1.97 -23.74
C ASP A 544 10.46 1.01 -24.08
N LEU A 545 9.23 1.50 -24.24
CA LEU A 545 8.09 0.69 -24.68
C LEU A 545 8.35 0.07 -26.05
N MET A 546 8.98 0.81 -26.96
CA MET A 546 9.29 0.34 -28.31
C MET A 546 10.44 -0.66 -28.31
N LYS A 547 11.48 -0.45 -27.49
CA LYS A 547 12.59 -1.39 -27.33
C LYS A 547 12.14 -2.75 -26.78
N ARG A 548 11.29 -2.73 -25.73
CA ARG A 548 10.85 -3.96 -25.03
C ARG A 548 9.81 -4.77 -25.82
N PHE A 549 8.87 -4.11 -26.50
CA PHE A 549 7.67 -4.77 -27.03
C PHE A 549 7.39 -4.52 -28.52
N GLY A 550 8.10 -3.63 -29.18
CA GLY A 550 7.76 -3.17 -30.53
C GLY A 550 8.82 -3.32 -31.62
N SER A 551 10.09 -3.53 -31.27
CA SER A 551 11.19 -3.17 -32.14
C SER A 551 11.39 -4.05 -33.38
N GLU A 552 11.30 -5.37 -33.30
CA GLU A 552 11.72 -6.24 -34.41
C GLU A 552 10.80 -6.16 -35.64
N ARG A 553 9.49 -6.16 -35.44
CA ARG A 553 8.52 -6.05 -36.54
C ARG A 553 8.48 -4.68 -37.17
N ILE A 554 8.63 -3.63 -36.36
CA ILE A 554 8.63 -2.25 -36.81
C ILE A 554 9.98 -1.95 -37.51
N LYS A 555 11.11 -2.40 -36.94
CA LYS A 555 12.42 -2.32 -37.58
C LYS A 555 12.44 -3.00 -38.96
N ALA A 556 11.93 -4.22 -39.03
CA ALA A 556 11.83 -4.97 -40.30
C ALA A 556 10.89 -4.28 -41.32
N PHE A 557 9.86 -3.56 -40.85
CA PHE A 557 8.98 -2.75 -41.71
C PHE A 557 9.68 -1.49 -42.20
N LEU A 558 10.45 -0.79 -41.37
CA LEU A 558 11.22 0.40 -41.74
C LEU A 558 12.39 0.05 -42.69
N ASP A 559 13.09 -0.99 -42.41
CA ASP A 559 14.16 -1.50 -43.30
C ASP A 559 13.62 -1.87 -44.68
N ARG A 560 12.38 -2.38 -44.72
CA ARG A 560 11.71 -2.70 -46.00
C ARG A 560 11.28 -1.46 -46.79
N MET A 561 10.99 -0.37 -46.06
CA MET A 561 10.61 0.92 -46.67
C MET A 561 11.82 1.79 -47.10
N LYS A 562 13.05 1.34 -46.78
CA LYS A 562 14.29 2.11 -47.07
C LYS A 562 14.29 3.55 -46.58
N ILE A 563 13.65 3.80 -45.42
CA ILE A 563 13.64 5.09 -44.77
C ILE A 563 14.96 5.21 -44.00
N GLY A 564 15.96 5.77 -44.70
CA GLY A 564 17.32 5.99 -44.19
C GLY A 564 17.60 7.42 -43.77
N ASP A 565 16.60 8.30 -43.77
CA ASP A 565 16.77 9.69 -43.36
C ASP A 565 16.52 9.81 -41.86
N GLU A 566 17.50 10.35 -41.13
CA GLU A 566 17.40 10.54 -39.68
C GLU A 566 16.24 11.48 -39.29
N ASP A 567 15.76 12.30 -40.19
CA ASP A 567 14.66 13.26 -40.00
C ASP A 567 13.30 12.77 -40.56
N ALA A 568 13.21 11.50 -40.98
CA ALA A 568 11.99 10.98 -41.59
C ALA A 568 10.88 10.81 -40.54
N VAL A 569 9.83 11.58 -40.66
CA VAL A 569 8.62 11.44 -39.79
C VAL A 569 7.67 10.43 -40.40
N ILE A 570 7.29 9.41 -39.60
CA ILE A 570 6.34 8.39 -40.02
C ILE A 570 5.03 8.61 -39.29
N GLN A 571 3.99 8.97 -40.04
CA GLN A 571 2.64 9.07 -39.53
C GLN A 571 1.78 7.97 -40.15
N SER A 572 1.34 7.00 -39.33
CA SER A 572 0.51 5.91 -39.84
C SER A 572 -0.41 5.38 -38.74
N LYS A 573 -1.70 5.25 -39.04
CA LYS A 573 -2.69 4.62 -38.16
C LYS A 573 -2.32 3.14 -37.85
N MET A 574 -1.53 2.48 -38.70
CA MET A 574 -1.06 1.14 -38.47
C MET A 574 -0.02 1.09 -37.34
N LEU A 575 0.89 2.05 -37.29
CA LEU A 575 1.89 2.17 -36.23
C LEU A 575 1.24 2.49 -34.88
N THR A 576 0.31 3.43 -34.83
CA THR A 576 -0.46 3.69 -33.60
C THR A 576 -1.11 2.41 -33.05
N LYS A 577 -1.72 1.58 -33.92
CA LYS A 577 -2.27 0.28 -33.50
C LYS A 577 -1.21 -0.73 -33.00
N GLN A 578 0.00 -0.71 -33.56
CA GLN A 578 1.08 -1.56 -33.05
C GLN A 578 1.54 -1.14 -31.67
N VAL A 579 1.68 0.16 -31.44
CA VAL A 579 1.99 0.73 -30.11
C VAL A 579 0.90 0.37 -29.09
N GLU A 580 -0.37 0.56 -29.45
CA GLU A 580 -1.49 0.13 -28.60
C GLU A 580 -1.46 -1.38 -28.28
N SER A 581 -1.03 -2.21 -29.25
CA SER A 581 -0.88 -3.65 -29.01
C SER A 581 0.28 -3.95 -28.06
N ALA A 582 1.36 -3.17 -28.12
CA ALA A 582 2.47 -3.29 -27.17
C ALA A 582 1.99 -2.89 -25.75
N GLN A 583 1.30 -1.77 -25.60
CA GLN A 583 0.71 -1.36 -24.32
C GLN A 583 -0.23 -2.42 -23.73
N LYS A 584 -1.11 -3.02 -24.54
CA LYS A 584 -1.99 -4.10 -24.10
C LYS A 584 -1.23 -5.33 -23.55
N ARG A 585 -0.04 -5.62 -24.06
CA ARG A 585 0.78 -6.71 -23.51
C ARG A 585 1.36 -6.33 -22.15
N VAL A 586 1.83 -5.08 -22.02
CA VAL A 586 2.35 -4.58 -20.74
C VAL A 586 1.23 -4.56 -19.71
N GLU A 587 0.06 -4.03 -20.07
CA GLU A 587 -1.15 -4.03 -19.21
C GLU A 587 -1.49 -5.46 -18.77
N GLY A 588 -1.47 -6.44 -19.68
CA GLY A 588 -1.70 -7.84 -19.36
C GLY A 588 -0.68 -8.43 -18.38
N ASN A 589 0.61 -8.20 -18.62
CA ASN A 589 1.67 -8.65 -17.71
C ASN A 589 1.52 -8.01 -16.31
N ASN A 590 1.21 -6.71 -16.26
CA ASN A 590 0.99 -6.01 -15.00
C ASN A 590 -0.25 -6.55 -14.26
N TYR A 591 -1.32 -6.86 -14.99
CA TYR A 591 -2.51 -7.52 -14.43
C TYR A 591 -2.17 -8.87 -13.83
N ASP A 592 -1.44 -9.73 -14.56
CA ASP A 592 -1.02 -11.04 -14.07
C ASP A 592 -0.16 -10.91 -12.80
N THR A 593 0.75 -9.92 -12.75
CA THR A 593 1.56 -9.64 -11.56
C THR A 593 0.68 -9.25 -10.37
N ARG A 594 -0.26 -8.32 -10.53
CA ARG A 594 -1.20 -7.92 -9.46
C ARG A 594 -2.08 -9.09 -9.01
N LYS A 595 -2.55 -9.90 -9.95
CA LYS A 595 -3.35 -11.10 -9.67
C LYS A 595 -2.56 -12.11 -8.84
N ASN A 596 -1.29 -12.34 -9.19
CA ASN A 596 -0.42 -13.21 -8.40
C ASN A 596 -0.21 -12.66 -6.98
N VAL A 597 0.13 -11.39 -6.83
CA VAL A 597 0.28 -10.76 -5.51
C VAL A 597 -0.99 -10.95 -4.67
N LEU A 598 -2.16 -10.70 -5.25
CA LEU A 598 -3.44 -10.88 -4.57
C LEU A 598 -3.67 -12.34 -4.16
N GLN A 599 -3.41 -13.30 -5.04
CA GLN A 599 -3.61 -14.73 -4.75
C GLN A 599 -2.75 -15.23 -3.58
N TYR A 600 -1.50 -14.75 -3.48
CA TYR A 600 -0.65 -15.05 -2.33
C TYR A 600 -1.12 -14.33 -1.06
N ASP A 601 -1.54 -13.06 -1.16
CA ASP A 601 -2.05 -12.31 0.00
C ASP A 601 -3.43 -12.81 0.46
N ASP A 602 -4.25 -13.42 -0.41
CA ASP A 602 -5.53 -14.01 -0.01
C ASP A 602 -5.35 -15.14 1.02
N VAL A 603 -4.26 -15.90 0.94
CA VAL A 603 -3.91 -16.91 1.96
C VAL A 603 -3.63 -16.23 3.30
N MET A 604 -2.82 -15.17 3.27
CA MET A 604 -2.52 -14.37 4.46
C MET A 604 -3.76 -13.63 5.00
N ARG A 605 -4.68 -13.22 4.12
CA ARG A 605 -5.92 -12.55 4.49
C ARG A 605 -6.79 -13.44 5.39
N GLU A 606 -6.99 -14.70 5.00
CA GLU A 606 -7.81 -15.64 5.78
C GLU A 606 -7.21 -15.86 7.18
N GLN A 607 -5.91 -16.03 7.26
CA GLN A 607 -5.20 -16.19 8.54
C GLN A 607 -5.25 -14.90 9.37
N ARG A 608 -5.03 -13.75 8.74
CA ARG A 608 -5.10 -12.41 9.36
C ARG A 608 -6.48 -12.13 9.96
N GLU A 609 -7.55 -12.41 9.23
CA GLU A 609 -8.92 -12.24 9.71
C GLU A 609 -9.19 -13.04 10.98
N VAL A 610 -8.72 -14.28 11.06
CA VAL A 610 -8.86 -15.12 12.25
C VAL A 610 -8.11 -14.51 13.45
N ILE A 611 -6.83 -14.18 13.27
CA ILE A 611 -5.99 -13.64 14.36
C ILE A 611 -6.48 -12.27 14.81
N TYR A 612 -6.77 -11.36 13.89
CA TYR A 612 -7.21 -10.00 14.23
C TYR A 612 -8.57 -9.99 14.91
N LYS A 613 -9.49 -10.87 14.48
CA LYS A 613 -10.79 -11.03 15.15
C LYS A 613 -10.63 -11.54 16.58
N GLN A 614 -9.84 -12.60 16.79
CA GLN A 614 -9.56 -13.13 18.13
C GLN A 614 -8.88 -12.09 19.02
N ARG A 615 -7.95 -11.33 18.46
CA ARG A 615 -7.26 -10.26 19.14
C ARG A 615 -8.21 -9.14 19.57
N GLN A 616 -9.12 -8.73 18.68
CA GLN A 616 -10.15 -7.73 19.00
C GLN A 616 -11.11 -8.23 20.08
N GLU A 617 -11.54 -9.50 20.02
CA GLU A 617 -12.36 -10.11 21.06
C GLU A 617 -11.68 -10.04 22.44
N VAL A 618 -10.36 -10.32 22.51
CA VAL A 618 -9.58 -10.18 23.74
C VAL A 618 -9.53 -8.73 24.22
N ILE A 619 -9.27 -7.76 23.35
CA ILE A 619 -9.21 -6.34 23.71
C ILE A 619 -10.57 -5.82 24.21
N MET A 620 -11.66 -6.22 23.55
CA MET A 620 -13.02 -5.74 23.82
C MET A 620 -13.69 -6.43 25.02
N GLU A 621 -13.18 -7.60 25.47
CA GLU A 621 -13.77 -8.30 26.63
C GLU A 621 -13.64 -7.46 27.90
N GLU A 622 -14.75 -7.27 28.61
CA GLU A 622 -14.82 -6.45 29.83
C GLU A 622 -15.03 -7.27 31.12
N LYS A 623 -15.33 -8.58 30.98
CA LYS A 623 -15.71 -9.40 32.13
C LYS A 623 -14.65 -10.42 32.52
N SER A 624 -14.29 -11.36 31.64
CA SER A 624 -13.36 -12.43 31.92
C SER A 624 -12.94 -13.20 30.68
N LEU A 625 -11.65 -13.51 30.59
CA LEU A 625 -11.06 -14.39 29.57
C LEU A 625 -10.70 -15.77 30.14
N SER A 626 -11.03 -16.06 31.41
CA SER A 626 -10.67 -17.32 32.11
C SER A 626 -11.17 -18.56 31.36
N LYS A 627 -12.39 -18.54 30.79
CA LYS A 627 -12.91 -19.67 30.03
C LYS A 627 -12.18 -19.90 28.70
N PRO A 628 -11.96 -18.91 27.83
CA PRO A 628 -11.10 -19.04 26.66
C PRO A 628 -9.69 -19.54 26.99
N LEU A 629 -9.06 -18.97 28.02
CA LEU A 629 -7.73 -19.34 28.46
C LEU A 629 -7.65 -20.79 28.94
N MET A 630 -8.58 -21.24 29.81
CA MET A 630 -8.64 -22.62 30.24
C MET A 630 -8.96 -23.61 29.10
N ASN A 631 -9.66 -23.18 28.08
CA ASN A 631 -9.81 -23.97 26.86
C ASN A 631 -8.50 -24.13 26.08
N MET A 632 -7.64 -23.10 26.01
CA MET A 632 -6.28 -23.21 25.44
C MET A 632 -5.44 -24.21 26.21
N VAL A 633 -5.46 -24.14 27.57
CA VAL A 633 -4.80 -25.09 28.44
C VAL A 633 -5.24 -26.52 28.16
N LYS A 634 -6.58 -26.78 28.08
CA LYS A 634 -7.14 -28.10 27.78
C LYS A 634 -6.71 -28.64 26.43
N ARG A 635 -6.68 -27.78 25.39
CA ARG A 635 -6.21 -28.18 24.06
C ARG A 635 -4.73 -28.50 24.05
N THR A 636 -3.91 -27.74 24.79
CA THR A 636 -2.47 -27.98 24.94
C THR A 636 -2.21 -29.32 25.62
N ILE A 637 -2.89 -29.58 26.74
CA ILE A 637 -2.80 -30.88 27.46
C ILE A 637 -3.22 -32.01 26.50
N SER A 638 -4.35 -31.89 25.80
CA SER A 638 -4.81 -32.93 24.88
C SER A 638 -3.80 -33.21 23.78
N ARG A 639 -3.20 -32.17 23.19
CA ARG A 639 -2.21 -32.31 22.12
C ARG A 639 -0.97 -33.04 22.58
N VAL A 640 -0.45 -32.69 23.76
CA VAL A 640 0.73 -33.33 24.30
C VAL A 640 0.45 -34.79 24.70
N VAL A 641 -0.65 -35.06 25.41
CA VAL A 641 -1.00 -36.44 25.81
C VAL A 641 -1.25 -37.30 24.58
N ASP A 642 -1.97 -36.77 23.55
CA ASP A 642 -2.22 -37.52 22.34
C ASP A 642 -0.91 -37.79 21.57
N ALA A 643 0.00 -36.85 21.46
CA ALA A 643 1.28 -37.04 20.76
C ALA A 643 2.12 -38.17 21.42
N HIS A 644 2.10 -38.29 22.74
CA HIS A 644 2.89 -39.28 23.46
C HIS A 644 2.17 -40.62 23.75
N THR A 645 0.87 -40.73 23.39
CA THR A 645 0.06 -41.93 23.55
C THR A 645 -0.57 -42.48 22.25
N GLN A 646 -0.08 -42.04 21.07
CA GLN A 646 -0.59 -42.49 19.77
C GLN A 646 -0.26 -43.94 19.43
N LEU A 647 0.82 -44.45 19.98
CA LEU A 647 1.30 -45.82 19.75
C LEU A 647 0.63 -46.82 20.71
N GLU A 648 0.97 -48.12 20.57
CA GLU A 648 0.56 -49.14 21.53
C GLU A 648 1.07 -48.80 22.94
N LYS A 649 0.36 -49.19 23.98
CA LYS A 649 0.58 -48.82 25.39
C LYS A 649 2.01 -49.06 25.86
N GLU A 650 2.71 -50.05 25.31
CA GLU A 650 4.09 -50.42 25.64
C GLU A 650 5.10 -49.36 25.12
N ASN A 651 4.69 -48.53 24.18
CA ASN A 651 5.55 -47.51 23.54
C ASN A 651 5.14 -46.06 23.94
N TRP A 652 4.30 -45.90 24.98
CA TRP A 652 3.94 -44.59 25.47
C TRP A 652 5.12 -43.93 26.20
N ASN A 653 5.34 -42.63 25.89
CA ASN A 653 6.36 -41.85 26.55
C ASN A 653 5.74 -41.02 27.69
N LEU A 654 5.49 -41.68 28.84
CA LEU A 654 4.86 -41.04 29.99
C LEU A 654 5.81 -40.07 30.70
N GLU A 655 7.13 -40.26 30.59
CA GLU A 655 8.15 -39.38 31.18
C GLU A 655 8.04 -37.97 30.51
N SER A 656 7.92 -37.89 29.20
CA SER A 656 7.74 -36.61 28.50
C SER A 656 6.44 -35.88 28.89
N ILE A 657 5.39 -36.61 29.27
CA ILE A 657 4.15 -36.00 29.78
C ILE A 657 4.38 -35.40 31.18
N VAL A 658 5.15 -36.08 32.04
CA VAL A 658 5.52 -35.57 33.38
C VAL A 658 6.42 -34.34 33.25
N ASP A 659 7.44 -34.38 32.37
CA ASP A 659 8.32 -33.26 32.09
C ASP A 659 7.55 -32.04 31.56
N PHE A 660 6.61 -32.26 30.63
CA PHE A 660 5.70 -31.20 30.16
C PHE A 660 4.89 -30.64 31.35
N ALA A 661 4.30 -31.49 32.17
CA ALA A 661 3.48 -31.03 33.28
C ALA A 661 4.31 -30.22 34.29
N GLY A 662 5.50 -30.67 34.65
CA GLY A 662 6.45 -29.98 35.54
C GLY A 662 6.99 -28.68 34.95
N SER A 663 7.30 -28.63 33.63
CA SER A 663 7.84 -27.44 32.97
C SER A 663 6.78 -26.41 32.62
N THR A 664 5.52 -26.81 32.42
CA THR A 664 4.50 -25.95 31.80
C THR A 664 3.27 -25.69 32.69
N LEU A 665 2.74 -26.69 33.39
CA LEU A 665 1.46 -26.59 34.08
C LEU A 665 1.58 -26.33 35.58
N VAL A 666 2.43 -27.07 36.24
CA VAL A 666 2.53 -27.10 37.72
C VAL A 666 3.97 -26.85 38.19
N HIS A 667 4.20 -26.74 39.50
CA HIS A 667 5.55 -26.65 40.03
C HIS A 667 6.31 -27.93 39.71
N GLU A 668 7.63 -27.84 39.47
CA GLU A 668 8.51 -28.99 39.38
C GLU A 668 8.31 -29.89 40.59
N ASP A 669 8.35 -31.16 40.41
CA ASP A 669 8.11 -32.19 41.44
C ASP A 669 6.67 -32.35 42.00
N SER A 670 5.69 -31.60 41.45
CA SER A 670 4.28 -31.71 41.90
C SER A 670 3.51 -32.88 41.24
N ILE A 671 4.06 -33.47 40.19
CA ILE A 671 3.50 -34.62 39.46
C ILE A 671 4.65 -35.61 39.22
N SER A 672 4.42 -36.87 39.56
CA SER A 672 5.34 -37.98 39.34
C SER A 672 4.84 -39.01 38.37
N LEU A 673 5.72 -39.83 37.81
CA LEU A 673 5.35 -40.90 36.89
C LEU A 673 4.28 -41.83 37.48
N THR A 674 4.33 -42.09 38.79
CA THR A 674 3.37 -42.96 39.53
C THR A 674 1.96 -42.39 39.54
N ASP A 675 1.80 -41.09 39.37
CA ASP A 675 0.48 -40.43 39.35
C ASP A 675 -0.30 -40.67 38.04
N ILE A 676 0.41 -40.97 36.97
CA ILE A 676 -0.17 -41.18 35.63
C ILE A 676 0.03 -42.60 35.10
N GLU A 677 0.90 -43.38 35.70
CA GLU A 677 1.16 -44.76 35.34
C GLU A 677 -0.12 -45.62 35.46
N GLY A 678 -0.40 -46.43 34.46
CA GLY A 678 -1.57 -47.31 34.40
C GLY A 678 -2.89 -46.65 33.99
N LYS A 679 -2.96 -45.32 33.94
CA LYS A 679 -4.17 -44.59 33.50
C LYS A 679 -4.31 -44.65 31.97
N LYS A 680 -5.55 -44.51 31.51
CA LYS A 680 -5.85 -44.30 30.06
C LYS A 680 -5.53 -42.85 29.64
N PRO A 681 -5.27 -42.59 28.34
CA PRO A 681 -5.01 -41.22 27.87
C PRO A 681 -6.07 -40.20 28.31
N GLN A 682 -7.34 -40.56 28.30
CA GLN A 682 -8.40 -39.68 28.74
C GLN A 682 -8.35 -39.37 30.24
N GLU A 683 -8.02 -40.37 31.08
CA GLU A 683 -7.86 -40.21 32.53
C GLU A 683 -6.62 -39.35 32.88
N ILE A 684 -5.56 -39.43 32.07
CA ILE A 684 -4.38 -38.56 32.16
C ILE A 684 -4.76 -37.11 31.84
N LYS A 685 -5.49 -36.89 30.75
CA LYS A 685 -5.99 -35.54 30.37
C LYS A 685 -6.85 -34.93 31.48
N GLU A 686 -7.78 -35.70 32.05
CA GLU A 686 -8.66 -35.24 33.12
C GLU A 686 -7.83 -34.86 34.37
N TYR A 687 -6.93 -35.73 34.81
CA TYR A 687 -6.04 -35.48 35.94
C TYR A 687 -5.19 -34.20 35.75
N LEU A 688 -4.56 -34.01 34.57
CA LEU A 688 -3.76 -32.82 34.28
C LEU A 688 -4.61 -31.55 34.21
N ASN A 689 -5.83 -31.67 33.71
CA ASN A 689 -6.77 -30.53 33.67
C ASN A 689 -7.24 -30.12 35.09
N GLU A 690 -7.47 -31.07 35.98
CA GLU A 690 -7.80 -30.79 37.40
C GLU A 690 -6.63 -30.05 38.07
N ARG A 691 -5.41 -30.52 37.89
CA ARG A 691 -4.22 -29.86 38.43
C ARG A 691 -4.02 -28.44 37.84
N ALA A 692 -4.18 -28.26 36.55
CA ALA A 692 -4.12 -26.93 35.91
C ALA A 692 -5.21 -26.00 36.49
N GLN A 693 -6.43 -26.50 36.76
CA GLN A 693 -7.49 -25.70 37.34
C GLN A 693 -7.18 -25.27 38.79
N GLU A 694 -6.51 -26.12 39.57
CA GLU A 694 -6.04 -25.77 40.92
C GLU A 694 -4.99 -24.64 40.88
N VAL A 695 -4.01 -24.71 39.95
CA VAL A 695 -3.01 -23.67 39.74
C VAL A 695 -3.67 -22.35 39.30
N PHE A 696 -4.63 -22.42 38.36
CA PHE A 696 -5.40 -21.28 37.94
C PHE A 696 -6.12 -20.59 39.11
N ASN A 697 -6.83 -21.37 39.93
CA ASN A 697 -7.57 -20.83 41.08
C ASN A 697 -6.65 -20.18 42.10
N THR A 698 -5.48 -20.79 42.35
CA THR A 698 -4.46 -20.27 43.27
C THR A 698 -3.94 -18.91 42.76
N LYS A 699 -3.64 -18.79 41.46
CA LYS A 699 -3.20 -17.54 40.87
C LYS A 699 -4.29 -16.47 40.86
N ALA A 700 -5.53 -16.83 40.53
CA ALA A 700 -6.66 -15.91 40.58
C ALA A 700 -6.87 -15.36 42.01
N ALA A 701 -6.61 -16.17 43.06
CA ALA A 701 -6.69 -15.73 44.44
C ALA A 701 -5.51 -14.82 44.88
N GLN A 702 -4.38 -14.84 44.20
CA GLN A 702 -3.23 -13.96 44.46
C GLN A 702 -3.42 -12.55 43.89
N LEU A 703 -4.31 -12.38 42.92
CA LEU A 703 -4.64 -11.10 42.33
C LEU A 703 -5.70 -10.35 43.12
N ASN A 704 -5.59 -9.04 43.20
CA ASN A 704 -6.47 -8.17 44.00
C ASN A 704 -7.83 -7.89 43.30
N GLY A 705 -8.46 -8.92 42.76
CA GLY A 705 -9.79 -8.84 42.18
C GLY A 705 -9.89 -9.20 40.69
N PRO A 706 -11.13 -9.28 40.18
CA PRO A 706 -11.39 -9.75 38.82
C PRO A 706 -10.83 -8.82 37.72
N GLU A 707 -10.69 -7.53 38.00
CA GLU A 707 -10.12 -6.58 37.04
C GLU A 707 -8.64 -6.81 36.77
N GLN A 708 -7.87 -7.12 37.85
CA GLN A 708 -6.45 -7.43 37.71
C GLN A 708 -6.23 -8.79 37.05
N LEU A 709 -7.11 -9.74 37.30
CA LEU A 709 -7.07 -11.04 36.63
C LEU A 709 -7.32 -10.86 35.13
N LEU A 710 -8.35 -10.11 34.75
CA LEU A 710 -8.66 -9.82 33.35
C LEU A 710 -7.49 -9.10 32.66
N GLU A 711 -6.89 -8.10 33.31
CA GLU A 711 -5.73 -7.39 32.75
C GLU A 711 -4.54 -8.33 32.55
N PHE A 712 -4.26 -9.21 33.52
CA PHE A 712 -3.20 -10.21 33.40
C PHE A 712 -3.48 -11.23 32.27
N GLU A 713 -4.73 -11.74 32.16
CA GLU A 713 -5.15 -12.60 31.07
C GLU A 713 -4.93 -11.94 29.72
N LYS A 714 -5.30 -10.64 29.58
CA LYS A 714 -5.11 -9.85 28.35
C LYS A 714 -3.62 -9.67 28.01
N VAL A 715 -2.80 -9.29 29.00
CA VAL A 715 -1.36 -9.11 28.82
C VAL A 715 -0.69 -10.38 28.26
N VAL A 716 -1.00 -11.52 28.86
CA VAL A 716 -0.39 -12.79 28.45
C VAL A 716 -0.83 -13.17 27.04
N ILE A 717 -2.14 -13.14 26.78
CA ILE A 717 -2.67 -13.56 25.48
C ILE A 717 -2.17 -12.63 24.36
N LEU A 718 -2.31 -11.30 24.52
CA LEU A 718 -1.92 -10.35 23.47
C LEU A 718 -0.43 -10.40 23.16
N ARG A 719 0.42 -10.47 24.20
CA ARG A 719 1.87 -10.54 24.00
C ARG A 719 2.29 -11.76 23.19
N VAL A 720 1.74 -12.93 23.54
CA VAL A 720 2.07 -14.18 22.83
C VAL A 720 1.53 -14.17 21.41
N VAL A 721 0.27 -13.75 21.22
CA VAL A 721 -0.35 -13.67 19.90
C VAL A 721 0.45 -12.73 19.00
N ASP A 722 0.79 -11.52 19.46
CA ASP A 722 1.51 -10.52 18.67
C ASP A 722 2.92 -11.02 18.29
N SER A 723 3.64 -11.65 19.22
CA SER A 723 4.97 -12.21 18.93
C SER A 723 4.89 -13.32 17.88
N LYS A 724 4.02 -14.33 18.11
CA LYS A 724 3.92 -15.49 17.20
C LYS A 724 3.35 -15.13 15.84
N TRP A 725 2.43 -14.17 15.79
CA TRP A 725 1.88 -13.66 14.52
C TRP A 725 2.94 -12.94 13.70
N THR A 726 3.78 -12.10 14.35
CA THR A 726 4.88 -11.42 13.67
C THR A 726 5.91 -12.43 13.13
N ASP A 727 6.26 -13.47 13.89
CA ASP A 727 7.15 -14.54 13.45
C ASP A 727 6.54 -15.29 12.24
N HIS A 728 5.23 -15.52 12.27
CA HIS A 728 4.52 -16.21 11.20
C HIS A 728 4.46 -15.40 9.90
N ILE A 729 4.20 -14.08 9.97
CA ILE A 729 4.24 -13.21 8.79
C ILE A 729 5.61 -13.31 8.10
N ASP A 730 6.67 -13.24 8.86
CA ASP A 730 8.04 -13.34 8.36
C ASP A 730 8.31 -14.71 7.71
N ALA A 731 7.93 -15.79 8.39
CA ALA A 731 8.08 -17.15 7.87
C ALA A 731 7.28 -17.38 6.57
N MET A 732 6.06 -16.82 6.47
CA MET A 732 5.24 -16.87 5.27
C MET A 732 5.83 -16.05 4.12
N ASP A 733 6.49 -14.94 4.42
CA ASP A 733 7.17 -14.13 3.39
C ASP A 733 8.40 -14.87 2.84
N GLN A 734 9.19 -15.51 3.70
CA GLN A 734 10.30 -16.39 3.30
C GLN A 734 9.81 -17.59 2.46
N LEU A 735 8.69 -18.22 2.87
CA LEU A 735 8.07 -19.29 2.10
C LEU A 735 7.68 -18.80 0.70
N ARG A 736 7.06 -17.61 0.59
CA ARG A 736 6.65 -17.03 -0.71
C ARG A 736 7.83 -16.83 -1.66
N GLN A 737 8.98 -16.41 -1.15
CA GLN A 737 10.20 -16.23 -1.95
C GLN A 737 10.76 -17.56 -2.46
N SER A 738 10.75 -18.60 -1.63
CA SER A 738 11.34 -19.91 -1.93
C SER A 738 10.42 -20.83 -2.75
N ILE A 739 9.08 -20.69 -2.63
CA ILE A 739 8.10 -21.63 -3.17
C ILE A 739 8.13 -21.71 -4.71
N GLY A 740 8.58 -20.64 -5.39
CA GLY A 740 8.72 -20.58 -6.85
C GLY A 740 9.62 -21.68 -7.41
N LEU A 741 10.61 -22.12 -6.66
CA LEU A 741 11.53 -23.18 -7.06
C LEU A 741 10.83 -24.55 -7.19
N ARG A 742 9.73 -24.78 -6.46
CA ARG A 742 8.95 -26.04 -6.57
C ARG A 742 8.25 -26.20 -7.91
N ALA A 743 8.15 -25.15 -8.72
CA ALA A 743 7.64 -25.24 -10.10
C ALA A 743 8.51 -26.16 -10.99
N TYR A 744 9.80 -26.27 -10.70
CA TYR A 744 10.68 -27.22 -11.41
C TYR A 744 10.27 -28.68 -11.18
N GLY A 745 9.64 -28.99 -10.04
CA GLY A 745 9.06 -30.30 -9.73
C GLY A 745 7.66 -30.53 -10.30
N GLN A 746 7.19 -29.67 -11.22
CA GLN A 746 5.84 -29.71 -11.83
C GLN A 746 4.69 -29.48 -10.84
N ASN A 747 4.96 -29.00 -9.63
CA ASN A 747 3.95 -28.61 -8.67
C ASN A 747 3.50 -27.16 -8.93
N ASN A 748 2.23 -26.88 -8.64
CA ASN A 748 1.73 -25.49 -8.70
C ASN A 748 2.19 -24.72 -7.46
N PRO A 749 3.05 -23.68 -7.60
CA PRO A 749 3.59 -22.95 -6.45
C PRO A 749 2.52 -22.36 -5.53
N LEU A 750 1.40 -21.89 -6.07
CA LEU A 750 0.31 -21.33 -5.26
C LEU A 750 -0.36 -22.39 -4.39
N VAL A 751 -0.59 -23.59 -4.92
CA VAL A 751 -1.21 -24.70 -4.16
C VAL A 751 -0.26 -25.19 -3.05
N GLU A 752 1.04 -25.29 -3.38
CA GLU A 752 2.06 -25.63 -2.39
C GLU A 752 2.12 -24.56 -1.27
N TYR A 753 2.10 -23.26 -1.64
CA TYR A 753 2.07 -22.18 -0.68
C TYR A 753 0.84 -22.22 0.22
N GLN A 754 -0.35 -22.51 -0.33
CA GLN A 754 -1.58 -22.69 0.45
C GLN A 754 -1.46 -23.85 1.44
N THR A 755 -0.95 -24.98 0.98
CA THR A 755 -0.85 -26.21 1.79
C THR A 755 0.15 -26.04 2.94
N GLU A 756 1.36 -25.56 2.63
CA GLU A 756 2.40 -25.32 3.63
C GLU A 756 2.02 -24.17 4.58
N GLY A 757 1.47 -23.09 4.04
CA GLY A 757 1.02 -21.95 4.83
C GLY A 757 -0.11 -22.31 5.79
N TYR A 758 -1.02 -23.22 5.42
CA TYR A 758 -2.04 -23.73 6.33
C TYR A 758 -1.42 -24.55 7.48
N LYS A 759 -0.47 -25.43 7.16
CA LYS A 759 0.26 -26.22 8.18
C LYS A 759 1.03 -25.29 9.13
N MET A 760 1.78 -24.32 8.61
CA MET A 760 2.51 -23.35 9.41
C MET A 760 1.57 -22.54 10.32
N PHE A 761 0.37 -22.20 9.84
CA PHE A 761 -0.63 -21.50 10.63
C PHE A 761 -1.19 -22.39 11.78
N GLU A 762 -1.48 -23.67 11.53
CA GLU A 762 -1.89 -24.62 12.57
C GLU A 762 -0.81 -24.78 13.64
N ASP A 763 0.45 -24.90 13.22
CA ASP A 763 1.60 -25.01 14.12
C ASP A 763 1.78 -23.73 14.97
N MET A 764 1.61 -22.55 14.35
CA MET A 764 1.61 -21.28 15.08
C MET A 764 0.48 -21.20 16.11
N VAL A 765 -0.75 -21.57 15.76
CA VAL A 765 -1.88 -21.59 16.71
C VAL A 765 -1.57 -22.54 17.88
N GLY A 766 -0.99 -23.70 17.58
CA GLY A 766 -0.52 -24.63 18.59
C GLY A 766 0.55 -24.04 19.52
N ALA A 767 1.49 -23.32 18.94
CA ALA A 767 2.55 -22.64 19.70
C ALA A 767 2.00 -21.48 20.56
N ILE A 768 1.00 -20.73 20.07
CA ILE A 768 0.29 -19.71 20.87
C ILE A 768 -0.37 -20.36 22.09
N GLU A 769 -1.14 -21.43 21.90
CA GLU A 769 -1.83 -22.12 23.00
C GLU A 769 -0.84 -22.67 24.04
N TYR A 770 0.27 -23.26 23.59
CA TYR A 770 1.33 -23.77 24.45
C TYR A 770 2.00 -22.64 25.25
N GLU A 771 2.41 -21.57 24.58
CA GLU A 771 3.14 -20.48 25.22
C GLU A 771 2.25 -19.65 26.15
N VAL A 772 0.98 -19.40 25.79
CA VAL A 772 -0.01 -18.79 26.70
C VAL A 772 -0.18 -19.65 27.94
N THR A 773 -0.33 -21.00 27.78
CA THR A 773 -0.43 -21.94 28.89
C THR A 773 0.80 -21.84 29.78
N ARG A 774 2.01 -21.93 29.23
CA ARG A 774 3.26 -21.88 29.95
C ARG A 774 3.43 -20.58 30.73
N ILE A 775 3.28 -19.44 30.07
CA ILE A 775 3.45 -18.13 30.70
C ILE A 775 2.41 -17.95 31.82
N PHE A 776 1.13 -18.22 31.51
CA PHE A 776 0.09 -18.04 32.51
C PHE A 776 0.29 -18.93 33.73
N MET A 777 0.63 -20.20 33.53
CA MET A 777 0.79 -21.18 34.64
C MET A 777 2.09 -21.00 35.45
N LYS A 778 3.14 -20.47 34.84
CA LYS A 778 4.46 -20.30 35.47
C LYS A 778 4.76 -18.90 35.96
N ALA A 779 4.10 -17.85 35.39
CA ALA A 779 4.41 -16.46 35.76
C ALA A 779 4.27 -16.21 37.27
N GLU A 780 5.24 -15.54 37.85
CA GLU A 780 5.15 -14.94 39.17
C GLU A 780 4.47 -13.57 39.06
N ILE A 781 3.42 -13.34 39.84
CA ILE A 781 2.62 -12.13 39.79
C ILE A 781 3.33 -11.01 40.54
N ARG A 782 3.76 -9.96 39.84
CA ARG A 782 4.26 -8.69 40.40
C ARG A 782 3.13 -7.66 40.41
N GLN A 783 3.12 -6.75 41.39
CA GLN A 783 1.99 -5.87 41.69
C GLN A 783 1.61 -4.82 40.62
N ASN A 784 2.33 -4.69 39.50
CA ASN A 784 1.99 -3.75 38.40
C ASN A 784 2.12 -4.45 37.06
N VAL A 785 1.02 -5.02 36.59
CA VAL A 785 0.93 -5.62 35.27
C VAL A 785 0.37 -4.57 34.31
N GLN A 786 1.16 -4.18 33.29
CA GLN A 786 0.74 -3.29 32.21
C GLN A 786 0.98 -3.96 30.86
N ARG A 787 0.10 -3.66 29.89
CA ARG A 787 0.28 -4.13 28.53
C ARG A 787 1.35 -3.29 27.85
N GLU A 788 2.30 -3.96 27.25
CA GLU A 788 3.33 -3.34 26.41
C GLU A 788 3.18 -3.81 24.97
N GLN A 789 3.35 -2.89 24.03
CA GLN A 789 3.42 -3.23 22.62
C GLN A 789 4.75 -3.94 22.34
N VAL A 790 4.72 -5.06 21.62
CA VAL A 790 5.90 -5.92 21.38
C VAL A 790 7.00 -5.16 20.65
N SER A 791 6.66 -4.22 19.77
CA SER A 791 7.61 -3.26 19.18
C SER A 791 6.88 -2.05 18.58
N GLN A 792 7.62 -0.95 18.36
CA GLN A 792 7.15 0.19 17.60
C GLN A 792 7.58 0.02 16.14
N GLY A 793 6.62 0.00 15.22
CA GLY A 793 6.87 -0.19 13.80
C GLY A 793 6.92 1.11 13.03
N THR A 794 7.69 1.12 11.93
CA THR A 794 7.72 2.20 10.94
C THR A 794 6.89 1.79 9.73
N ALA A 795 5.96 2.64 9.31
CA ALA A 795 5.12 2.40 8.15
C ALA A 795 5.87 2.71 6.84
N SER A 796 5.78 1.84 5.84
CA SER A 796 6.37 2.03 4.52
C SER A 796 5.50 1.47 3.40
N HIS A 797 5.53 2.15 2.25
CA HIS A 797 4.96 1.68 0.99
C HIS A 797 6.03 1.83 -0.09
N SER A 798 6.28 0.81 -0.90
CA SER A 798 7.42 0.75 -1.80
C SER A 798 7.33 1.65 -3.05
N GLU A 799 6.19 2.29 -3.28
CA GLU A 799 6.00 3.25 -4.39
C GLU A 799 6.19 4.71 -3.98
N ASP A 800 6.30 5.01 -2.68
CA ASP A 800 6.64 6.35 -2.21
C ASP A 800 8.11 6.65 -2.53
N GLY A 801 8.37 7.02 -3.79
CA GLY A 801 9.65 7.53 -4.27
C GLY A 801 10.02 8.90 -3.70
N ASP A 802 9.33 9.36 -2.67
CA ASP A 802 9.52 10.65 -2.05
C ASP A 802 10.35 10.53 -0.76
N ALA A 803 11.39 11.33 -0.73
CA ALA A 803 12.25 11.54 0.41
C ALA A 803 11.42 11.67 1.70
N LYS A 804 11.39 10.63 2.52
CA LYS A 804 11.01 10.79 3.91
C LYS A 804 12.06 11.65 4.57
N GLU A 805 11.77 12.93 4.72
CA GLU A 805 12.27 13.64 5.87
C GLU A 805 11.87 12.82 7.10
N ASN A 806 12.85 12.25 7.76
CA ASN A 806 12.71 11.65 9.06
C ASN A 806 12.02 12.64 10.00
N SER A 807 10.71 12.61 10.10
CA SER A 807 9.99 13.18 11.23
C SER A 807 10.18 12.24 12.42
N ASN A 808 11.42 12.07 12.86
CA ASN A 808 11.73 11.72 14.22
C ASN A 808 11.28 12.90 15.08
N THR A 809 10.01 12.98 15.42
CA THR A 809 9.55 13.67 16.61
C THR A 809 9.94 12.86 17.84
N SER A 810 11.22 12.57 17.99
CA SER A 810 11.81 12.52 19.32
C SER A 810 11.67 13.94 19.86
N ALA A 811 10.94 14.08 20.97
CA ALA A 811 10.93 15.29 21.77
C ALA A 811 12.34 15.90 21.72
N LYS A 812 12.43 17.15 21.28
CA LYS A 812 13.65 17.92 21.31
C LYS A 812 14.17 17.87 22.75
N LYS A 813 15.02 16.90 23.06
CA LYS A 813 15.96 17.04 24.13
C LYS A 813 16.76 18.28 23.75
N GLN A 814 16.58 19.33 24.54
CA GLN A 814 17.42 20.53 24.42
C GLN A 814 18.87 20.03 24.33
N PRO A 815 19.68 20.55 23.42
CA PRO A 815 21.08 20.16 23.35
C PRO A 815 21.65 20.37 24.72
N ILE A 816 22.09 19.30 25.36
CA ILE A 816 22.97 19.39 26.52
C ILE A 816 24.22 20.06 25.98
N HIS A 817 24.40 21.34 26.30
CA HIS A 817 25.65 22.01 26.10
C HIS A 817 26.66 21.31 26.99
N VAL A 818 27.32 20.30 26.43
CA VAL A 818 28.56 19.81 26.98
C VAL A 818 29.58 20.93 26.71
N ASN A 819 29.82 21.74 27.72
CA ASN A 819 30.94 22.67 27.70
C ASN A 819 32.20 21.81 27.48
N LYS A 820 32.68 21.75 26.23
CA LYS A 820 33.99 21.19 25.94
C LYS A 820 35.01 22.07 26.65
N VAL A 821 35.53 21.58 27.76
CA VAL A 821 36.59 22.25 28.51
C VAL A 821 37.79 22.35 27.59
N GLY A 822 38.16 23.56 27.25
CA GLY A 822 39.29 23.83 26.39
C GLY A 822 40.62 23.37 27.07
N ARG A 823 41.60 22.96 26.28
CA ARG A 823 42.89 22.41 26.75
C ARG A 823 43.60 23.32 27.78
N ASN A 824 43.38 24.63 27.72
CA ASN A 824 43.96 25.62 28.60
C ASN A 824 43.04 26.12 29.72
N ASP A 825 41.77 25.63 29.79
CA ASP A 825 40.80 26.03 30.80
C ASP A 825 41.09 25.36 32.16
N PRO A 826 40.62 25.93 33.26
CA PRO A 826 40.77 25.32 34.59
C PRO A 826 40.10 23.95 34.58
N CYS A 827 40.73 22.93 35.14
CA CYS A 827 40.18 21.58 35.22
C CYS A 827 38.91 21.56 36.10
N PRO A 828 37.78 20.94 35.63
CA PRO A 828 36.52 20.87 36.38
C PRO A 828 36.65 20.15 37.76
N CYS A 829 37.75 19.41 38.00
CA CYS A 829 37.96 18.71 39.25
C CYS A 829 38.35 19.65 40.42
N GLY A 830 38.41 20.95 40.27
CA GLY A 830 38.73 21.90 41.31
C GLY A 830 40.21 21.97 41.71
N SER A 831 41.14 21.30 40.99
CA SER A 831 42.55 21.23 41.31
C SER A 831 43.35 22.51 41.01
N GLY A 832 42.75 23.56 40.44
CA GLY A 832 43.40 24.80 40.02
C GLY A 832 44.38 24.65 38.85
N LYS A 833 44.57 23.45 38.31
CA LYS A 833 45.46 23.18 37.16
C LYS A 833 44.68 23.28 35.84
N LYS A 834 45.39 23.68 34.75
CA LYS A 834 44.80 23.64 33.39
C LYS A 834 44.44 22.21 33.02
N TYR A 835 43.33 22.01 32.28
CA TYR A 835 42.81 20.71 31.88
C TYR A 835 43.86 19.78 31.26
N LYS A 836 44.69 20.29 30.34
CA LYS A 836 45.82 19.55 29.75
C LYS A 836 46.89 19.05 30.75
N ASN A 837 46.97 19.65 31.93
CA ASN A 837 47.92 19.29 32.97
C ASN A 837 47.30 18.50 34.13
N CYS A 838 46.03 18.11 34.00
CA CYS A 838 45.25 17.35 34.94
C CYS A 838 44.52 16.16 34.24
N HIS A 839 43.24 16.19 34.08
CA HIS A 839 42.45 15.09 33.48
C HIS A 839 42.57 15.00 31.96
N GLY A 840 43.06 16.01 31.27
CA GLY A 840 43.33 15.99 29.82
C GLY A 840 44.76 15.64 29.44
N LYS A 841 45.53 14.99 30.38
CA LYS A 841 46.94 14.67 30.16
C LYS A 841 47.16 13.54 29.15
N ASP A 842 46.16 12.62 29.05
CA ASP A 842 46.21 11.45 28.20
C ASP A 842 45.24 11.54 26.99
N ALA A 843 44.65 12.73 26.76
CA ALA A 843 43.81 12.98 25.57
C ALA A 843 44.67 13.62 24.48
N ASN A 844 45.24 12.79 23.61
CA ASN A 844 45.85 13.24 22.34
C ASN A 844 44.78 13.55 21.32
#